data_bbdb856f53b755565df971965ed6c1b1
#
_entry.id   bbdb856f53b755565df971965ed6c1b1
#
_cell.length_a   1.000
_cell.length_b   1.000
_cell.length_c   1.000
_cell.angle_alpha   90.00
_cell.angle_beta   90.00
_cell.angle_gamma   90.00
#
_symmetry.space_group_name_H-M   'P 1'
#
loop_
_entity.id
_entity.type
_entity.pdbx_description
1 polymer ?
#
loop_
_entity_poly.entity_id
_entity_poly.type
_entity_poly.pdbx_seq_one_letter_code
_entity_poly.pdbx_strand_id
1 'polypeptide(L)'
;MDTLRADNARLRHLLRLGEEQARAAASDQATLTGAPASPVTMGSSSADKVRFFFELFRSRADVYALRWENRRDGRSGWMPAIKGYWRKGMNRADAPYLPLTPEVIDAHLRGEAHIGLYPLSDDDTCWWIAADFDKEAAMLDALAYMKAARSYGIPAALEVSQSGRGAHVWIFFAHAISASVARSVATSLLGEAFRLRGSMHLSSYDRLFPSQDVHTGRGVGNLIAAPMNGKRRQHGTTVFLDPATLEPYEDQWAYLSSIARLSTKDVIALARQLPDPQIGHNVRRLQLPTSSRIIPRPAAIIRAEFTSRLTLTANDLGPAMISAVKHAASIRNPEFDARQRARRSTWDTPRFLYSYDETADGDLVLPRGLHPLLTELVESADSALRVDDKRITGQHHEFSCRTPLRTVQTSALRQLLEQDTSVLIAPPGTGKTVIACTAIESRSTSTLVLVDRKALADQWRDRISSHLSFKCGQIGGGRSKTTGILDIALLPTLARRDNVEDITANYGFVIVDECHHVAASAFFGVLSRIAARYWLGLTATPERRDGLEDLIYHQLGSHHVAIDQPSTGQLPVDSPDLVMPHPVLHLHPTEFQYCGDADPTAPGGMAEIYRALVADHARLDQIVADVLTAAETGANILVLTTWVDHLNAITDRLRTAGKTVTVLSGGMKARERRQIADQLANHTPDSDPLLIVGTSSFIGEGFDCPALDTLFLAAPITFKNRLVQYIGRVTRPCHSKTTATVHDYHDERTPVIASSLKKRAPGYIKMGFPDPRKIIR
;
A
#
# COMPACT_ATOMS: atom_id res chain seq x y z
N MET A 1 14.59 -23.99 34.94
CA MET A 1 14.22 -23.07 36.06
C MET A 1 15.29 -21.98 36.22
N ASP A 2 16.56 -22.32 36.35
CA ASP A 2 17.63 -21.32 36.61
C ASP A 2 17.88 -20.38 35.43
N THR A 3 17.77 -20.84 34.20
CA THR A 3 17.84 -20.00 32.99
C THR A 3 16.69 -19.00 32.95
N LEU A 4 15.48 -19.42 33.27
CA LEU A 4 14.30 -18.55 33.38
C LEU A 4 14.45 -17.49 34.47
N ARG A 5 15.04 -17.85 35.63
CA ARG A 5 15.33 -16.91 36.72
C ARG A 5 16.38 -15.87 36.34
N ALA A 6 17.43 -16.30 35.65
CA ALA A 6 18.47 -15.40 35.13
C ALA A 6 17.93 -14.44 34.09
N ASP A 7 17.10 -14.90 33.15
CA ASP A 7 16.42 -14.09 32.17
C ASP A 7 15.42 -13.12 32.83
N ASN A 8 14.68 -13.57 33.86
CA ASN A 8 13.79 -12.72 34.63
C ASN A 8 14.53 -11.60 35.38
N ALA A 9 15.68 -11.89 35.98
CA ALA A 9 16.51 -10.87 36.63
C ALA A 9 17.01 -9.82 35.63
N ARG A 10 17.43 -10.26 34.45
CA ARG A 10 17.85 -9.39 33.34
C ARG A 10 16.70 -8.53 32.80
N LEU A 11 15.50 -9.13 32.65
CA LEU A 11 14.30 -8.43 32.20
C LEU A 11 13.82 -7.36 33.18
N ARG A 12 13.87 -7.67 34.50
CA ARG A 12 13.57 -6.67 35.57
C ARG A 12 14.53 -5.48 35.52
N HIS A 13 15.80 -5.75 35.35
CA HIS A 13 16.83 -4.71 35.25
C HIS A 13 16.62 -3.81 34.01
N LEU A 14 16.34 -4.42 32.84
CA LEU A 14 16.07 -3.70 31.59
C LEU A 14 14.80 -2.85 31.64
N LEU A 15 13.76 -3.31 32.34
CA LEU A 15 12.50 -2.58 32.50
C LEU A 15 12.55 -1.55 33.66
N ARG A 16 13.66 -1.51 34.44
CA ARG A 16 13.78 -0.70 35.66
C ARG A 16 12.57 -0.80 36.57
N LEU A 17 12.04 -2.01 36.71
CA LEU A 17 10.95 -2.31 37.63
C LEU A 17 11.50 -2.41 39.04
N GLY A 18 11.35 -1.36 39.85
CA GLY A 18 11.64 -1.43 41.29
C GLY A 18 10.63 -2.31 42.00
N GLU A 19 11.07 -2.99 43.08
CA GLU A 19 10.21 -3.89 43.88
C GLU A 19 8.97 -3.19 44.45
N GLU A 20 9.05 -1.90 44.77
CA GLU A 20 7.89 -1.11 45.27
C GLU A 20 6.83 -0.86 44.18
N GLN A 21 7.24 -0.68 42.93
CA GLN A 21 6.31 -0.52 41.78
C GLN A 21 5.59 -1.82 41.45
N ALA A 22 6.24 -2.95 41.69
CA ALA A 22 5.65 -4.27 41.51
C ALA A 22 4.57 -4.57 42.58
N ARG A 23 4.79 -4.18 43.84
CA ARG A 23 3.84 -4.37 44.96
C ARG A 23 2.61 -3.47 44.86
N ALA A 24 2.77 -2.19 44.46
CA ALA A 24 1.66 -1.27 44.26
C ALA A 24 0.69 -1.72 43.18
N ALA A 25 1.21 -2.43 42.18
CA ALA A 25 0.43 -2.96 41.04
C ALA A 25 -0.44 -4.17 41.40
N ALA A 26 -0.08 -4.93 42.44
CA ALA A 26 -0.86 -6.08 42.88
C ALA A 26 -2.08 -5.66 43.75
N SER A 27 -2.02 -4.51 44.42
CA SER A 27 -3.09 -4.05 45.33
C SER A 27 -4.26 -3.37 44.61
N ASP A 28 -4.05 -2.78 43.42
CA ASP A 28 -5.09 -2.03 42.68
C ASP A 28 -6.05 -2.90 41.84
N GLN A 29 -5.80 -4.22 41.72
CA GLN A 29 -6.71 -5.11 41.01
C GLN A 29 -7.99 -5.49 41.77
N ALA A 30 -8.11 -5.12 43.04
CA ALA A 30 -9.18 -5.61 43.92
C ALA A 30 -10.52 -4.85 43.85
N THR A 31 -10.68 -3.83 43.00
CA THR A 31 -11.82 -2.90 43.10
C THR A 31 -12.72 -2.77 41.86
N LEU A 32 -12.72 -3.74 40.90
CA LEU A 32 -13.70 -3.74 39.83
C LEU A 32 -14.70 -4.90 39.99
N THR A 33 -15.92 -4.55 40.29
CA THR A 33 -17.05 -5.43 40.58
C THR A 33 -17.47 -6.34 39.41
N GLY A 34 -17.50 -7.64 39.70
CA GLY A 34 -18.00 -8.64 38.75
C GLY A 34 -17.43 -10.05 38.93
N ALA A 35 -17.08 -10.44 40.19
CA ALA A 35 -16.61 -11.79 40.49
C ALA A 35 -17.74 -12.81 40.32
N PRO A 36 -17.49 -14.04 39.80
CA PRO A 36 -18.44 -15.13 39.75
C PRO A 36 -18.84 -15.55 41.17
N ALA A 37 -20.02 -16.10 41.34
CA ALA A 37 -20.61 -16.46 42.62
C ALA A 37 -19.83 -17.50 43.46
N SER A 38 -18.84 -18.18 42.88
CA SER A 38 -17.85 -19.01 43.54
C SER A 38 -16.58 -19.09 42.70
N PRO A 39 -15.41 -18.67 43.22
CA PRO A 39 -14.17 -18.72 42.48
C PRO A 39 -13.74 -20.18 42.23
N VAL A 40 -13.39 -20.50 40.99
CA VAL A 40 -12.76 -21.80 40.67
C VAL A 40 -11.30 -21.77 41.11
N THR A 41 -10.87 -22.78 41.84
CA THR A 41 -9.51 -22.90 42.37
C THR A 41 -8.87 -24.22 41.96
N MET A 42 -7.61 -24.45 42.31
CA MET A 42 -6.93 -25.71 42.06
C MET A 42 -7.67 -26.91 42.71
N GLY A 43 -8.36 -26.67 43.83
CA GLY A 43 -9.16 -27.68 44.53
C GLY A 43 -10.55 -27.94 43.94
N SER A 44 -11.02 -27.15 42.99
CA SER A 44 -12.34 -27.31 42.36
C SER A 44 -12.43 -28.57 41.50
N SER A 45 -13.64 -29.07 41.27
CA SER A 45 -13.86 -30.28 40.45
C SER A 45 -13.42 -30.08 39.00
N SER A 46 -13.09 -31.18 38.30
CA SER A 46 -12.77 -31.12 36.86
C SER A 46 -13.92 -30.52 36.02
N ALA A 47 -15.16 -30.87 36.39
CA ALA A 47 -16.35 -30.32 35.72
C ALA A 47 -16.47 -28.77 35.87
N ASP A 48 -16.19 -28.28 37.07
CA ASP A 48 -16.20 -26.81 37.31
C ASP A 48 -15.08 -26.09 36.52
N LYS A 49 -13.88 -26.70 36.50
CA LYS A 49 -12.74 -26.19 35.72
C LYS A 49 -13.03 -26.16 34.22
N VAL A 50 -13.62 -27.25 33.68
CA VAL A 50 -14.01 -27.33 32.26
C VAL A 50 -15.07 -26.27 31.93
N ARG A 51 -16.13 -26.14 32.74
CA ARG A 51 -17.17 -25.16 32.58
C ARG A 51 -16.62 -23.72 32.58
N PHE A 52 -15.78 -23.40 33.58
CA PHE A 52 -15.15 -22.11 33.72
C PHE A 52 -14.26 -21.79 32.53
N PHE A 53 -13.42 -22.75 32.09
CA PHE A 53 -12.56 -22.58 30.92
C PHE A 53 -13.39 -22.31 29.66
N PHE A 54 -14.48 -23.07 29.44
CA PHE A 54 -15.37 -22.91 28.31
C PHE A 54 -16.02 -21.53 28.30
N GLU A 55 -16.35 -20.95 29.45
CA GLU A 55 -16.93 -19.62 29.60
C GLU A 55 -15.89 -18.50 29.40
N LEU A 56 -14.72 -18.62 29.99
CA LEU A 56 -13.69 -17.59 29.94
C LEU A 56 -13.06 -17.47 28.55
N PHE A 57 -12.73 -18.62 27.93
CA PHE A 57 -12.10 -18.68 26.60
C PHE A 57 -13.13 -18.97 25.50
N ARG A 58 -14.34 -18.47 25.68
CA ARG A 58 -15.43 -18.63 24.70
C ARG A 58 -14.97 -18.16 23.32
N SER A 59 -15.14 -19.03 22.33
CA SER A 59 -14.72 -18.86 20.96
C SER A 59 -15.78 -19.49 20.04
N ARG A 60 -15.49 -19.69 18.76
CA ARG A 60 -16.38 -20.48 17.89
C ARG A 60 -16.65 -21.83 18.50
N ALA A 61 -17.93 -22.20 18.59
CA ALA A 61 -18.34 -23.48 19.17
C ALA A 61 -18.44 -24.59 18.12
N ASP A 62 -18.58 -24.22 16.83
CA ASP A 62 -18.76 -25.13 15.70
C ASP A 62 -17.44 -25.75 15.19
N VAL A 63 -16.29 -25.21 15.61
CA VAL A 63 -14.99 -25.65 15.16
C VAL A 63 -13.88 -25.35 16.17
N TYR A 64 -12.89 -26.22 16.24
CA TYR A 64 -11.62 -26.00 16.96
C TYR A 64 -10.46 -26.54 16.13
N ALA A 65 -9.23 -26.16 16.45
CA ALA A 65 -8.06 -26.74 15.83
C ALA A 65 -7.38 -27.77 16.72
N LEU A 66 -6.74 -28.74 16.10
CA LEU A 66 -5.85 -29.70 16.76
C LEU A 66 -4.41 -29.47 16.34
N ARG A 67 -3.50 -29.51 17.31
CA ARG A 67 -2.08 -29.55 17.05
C ARG A 67 -1.66 -30.95 16.61
N TRP A 68 -0.92 -31.02 15.53
CA TRP A 68 -0.28 -32.22 15.05
C TRP A 68 1.23 -32.10 15.12
N GLU A 69 1.92 -33.19 15.42
CA GLU A 69 3.37 -33.28 15.42
C GLU A 69 3.79 -34.54 14.67
N ASN A 70 4.61 -34.38 13.66
CA ASN A 70 5.18 -35.49 12.91
C ASN A 70 6.51 -35.92 13.58
N ARG A 71 6.54 -37.06 14.21
CA ARG A 71 7.74 -37.55 14.91
C ARG A 71 8.90 -37.92 13.98
N ARG A 72 8.65 -38.08 12.65
CA ARG A 72 9.69 -38.50 11.69
C ARG A 72 10.53 -37.33 11.20
N ASP A 73 9.93 -36.17 10.96
CA ASP A 73 10.60 -35.00 10.40
C ASP A 73 10.58 -33.78 11.33
N GLY A 74 10.04 -33.91 12.54
CA GLY A 74 9.95 -32.85 13.55
C GLY A 74 8.97 -31.71 13.19
N ARG A 75 8.25 -31.83 12.08
CA ARG A 75 7.28 -30.82 11.69
C ARG A 75 6.05 -30.86 12.58
N SER A 76 5.52 -29.71 12.88
CA SER A 76 4.27 -29.57 13.64
C SER A 76 3.45 -28.42 13.08
N GLY A 77 2.14 -28.45 13.35
CA GLY A 77 1.24 -27.40 12.88
C GLY A 77 -0.15 -27.54 13.48
N TRP A 78 -1.04 -26.71 13.00
CA TRP A 78 -2.44 -26.68 13.41
C TRP A 78 -3.34 -27.07 12.25
N MET A 79 -4.34 -27.87 12.52
CA MET A 79 -5.39 -28.21 11.54
C MET A 79 -6.75 -28.11 12.21
N PRO A 80 -7.78 -27.57 11.55
CA PRO A 80 -9.14 -27.65 12.04
C PRO A 80 -9.55 -29.12 12.25
N ALA A 81 -10.23 -29.42 13.35
CA ALA A 81 -10.75 -30.75 13.62
C ALA A 81 -11.93 -31.06 12.69
N ILE A 82 -11.90 -32.21 12.01
CA ILE A 82 -12.97 -32.65 11.12
C ILE A 82 -13.37 -34.10 11.41
N LYS A 83 -14.56 -34.46 11.01
CA LYS A 83 -15.02 -35.87 11.03
C LYS A 83 -14.29 -36.61 9.92
N GLY A 84 -13.43 -37.58 10.30
CA GLY A 84 -12.61 -38.35 9.38
C GLY A 84 -11.22 -37.74 9.17
N TYR A 85 -10.71 -37.78 7.95
CA TYR A 85 -9.34 -37.35 7.63
C TYR A 85 -9.34 -36.29 6.53
N TRP A 86 -8.39 -35.33 6.64
CA TRP A 86 -8.13 -34.37 5.57
C TRP A 86 -7.65 -35.07 4.29
N ARG A 87 -8.28 -34.76 3.15
CA ARG A 87 -7.92 -35.30 1.83
C ARG A 87 -7.41 -34.16 0.93
N LYS A 88 -6.46 -34.48 0.07
CA LYS A 88 -5.97 -33.55 -0.94
C LYS A 88 -7.14 -33.10 -1.85
N GLY A 89 -7.35 -31.79 -1.95
CA GLY A 89 -8.46 -31.20 -2.75
C GLY A 89 -9.78 -31.00 -1.97
N MET A 90 -9.86 -31.35 -0.67
CA MET A 90 -11.05 -31.02 0.14
C MET A 90 -11.22 -29.51 0.27
N ASN A 91 -12.42 -29.04 -0.06
CA ASN A 91 -12.77 -27.63 0.10
C ASN A 91 -12.95 -27.31 1.60
N ARG A 92 -12.21 -26.32 2.09
CA ARG A 92 -12.31 -25.90 3.50
C ARG A 92 -13.67 -25.30 3.85
N ALA A 93 -14.42 -24.75 2.89
CA ALA A 93 -15.74 -24.18 3.16
C ALA A 93 -16.79 -25.24 3.49
N ASP A 94 -16.64 -26.46 2.96
CA ASP A 94 -17.59 -27.54 3.08
C ASP A 94 -17.09 -28.70 3.97
N ALA A 95 -16.00 -28.48 4.69
CA ALA A 95 -15.41 -29.52 5.55
C ALA A 95 -16.32 -29.80 6.75
N PRO A 96 -16.52 -31.08 7.13
CA PRO A 96 -17.34 -31.48 8.27
C PRO A 96 -16.62 -31.22 9.59
N TYR A 97 -16.59 -29.96 10.02
CA TYR A 97 -15.92 -29.55 11.25
C TYR A 97 -16.52 -30.19 12.49
N LEU A 98 -15.68 -30.42 13.50
CA LEU A 98 -16.10 -30.92 14.79
C LEU A 98 -16.29 -29.76 15.77
N PRO A 99 -17.41 -29.77 16.55
CA PRO A 99 -17.69 -28.73 17.53
C PRO A 99 -16.73 -28.79 18.72
N LEU A 100 -16.45 -27.62 19.31
CA LEU A 100 -15.74 -27.51 20.57
C LEU A 100 -16.69 -27.88 21.73
N THR A 101 -16.49 -29.05 22.31
CA THR A 101 -17.34 -29.55 23.41
C THR A 101 -16.59 -29.56 24.75
N PRO A 102 -17.32 -29.69 25.90
CA PRO A 102 -16.68 -29.84 27.20
C PRO A 102 -15.68 -31.00 27.27
N GLU A 103 -15.94 -32.11 26.59
CA GLU A 103 -15.05 -33.29 26.56
C GLU A 103 -13.74 -32.96 25.82
N VAL A 104 -13.78 -32.17 24.76
CA VAL A 104 -12.59 -31.69 24.03
C VAL A 104 -11.73 -30.81 24.95
N ILE A 105 -12.37 -29.94 25.71
CA ILE A 105 -11.67 -29.07 26.69
C ILE A 105 -11.08 -29.94 27.83
N ASP A 106 -11.81 -30.91 28.34
CA ASP A 106 -11.31 -31.79 29.35
C ASP A 106 -10.07 -32.56 28.87
N ALA A 107 -10.10 -33.12 27.66
CA ALA A 107 -8.94 -33.74 27.03
C ALA A 107 -7.75 -32.77 26.88
N HIS A 108 -8.00 -31.51 26.57
CA HIS A 108 -6.96 -30.46 26.51
C HIS A 108 -6.37 -30.16 27.89
N LEU A 109 -7.20 -30.01 28.90
CA LEU A 109 -6.77 -29.72 30.27
C LEU A 109 -6.02 -30.91 30.92
N ARG A 110 -6.31 -32.15 30.50
CA ARG A 110 -5.54 -33.35 30.86
C ARG A 110 -4.25 -33.53 30.05
N GLY A 111 -4.11 -32.82 28.91
CA GLY A 111 -2.94 -32.90 28.03
C GLY A 111 -3.00 -34.02 27.00
N GLU A 112 -4.15 -34.67 26.83
CA GLU A 112 -4.40 -35.71 25.82
C GLU A 112 -4.54 -35.10 24.40
N ALA A 113 -5.08 -33.89 24.33
CA ALA A 113 -5.15 -33.10 23.13
C ALA A 113 -4.55 -31.69 23.35
N HIS A 114 -4.05 -31.06 22.31
CA HIS A 114 -3.71 -29.62 22.33
C HIS A 114 -4.57 -28.90 21.30
N ILE A 115 -5.47 -28.05 21.79
CA ILE A 115 -6.44 -27.37 20.94
C ILE A 115 -6.04 -25.92 20.64
N GLY A 116 -6.53 -25.40 19.51
CA GLY A 116 -6.48 -24.00 19.14
C GLY A 116 -7.89 -23.43 19.03
N LEU A 117 -8.07 -22.18 19.45
CA LEU A 117 -9.34 -21.48 19.52
C LEU A 117 -9.48 -20.49 18.38
N TYR A 118 -10.65 -20.41 17.77
CA TYR A 118 -11.00 -19.44 16.73
C TYR A 118 -11.83 -18.30 17.35
N PRO A 119 -11.25 -17.11 17.56
CA PRO A 119 -11.89 -16.04 18.34
C PRO A 119 -13.06 -15.36 17.65
N LEU A 120 -13.06 -15.31 16.30
CA LEU A 120 -14.02 -14.54 15.51
C LEU A 120 -15.26 -15.39 15.20
N SER A 121 -16.40 -15.00 15.76
CA SER A 121 -17.70 -15.62 15.53
C SER A 121 -18.30 -15.25 14.17
N ASP A 122 -19.29 -15.97 13.68
CA ASP A 122 -19.94 -15.76 12.38
C ASP A 122 -20.70 -14.42 12.31
N ASP A 123 -21.09 -13.86 13.46
CA ASP A 123 -21.73 -12.56 13.62
C ASP A 123 -20.76 -11.39 13.78
N ASP A 124 -19.47 -11.58 13.44
CA ASP A 124 -18.41 -10.59 13.53
C ASP A 124 -18.10 -10.13 14.98
N THR A 125 -18.36 -11.00 15.99
CA THR A 125 -18.09 -10.71 17.40
C THR A 125 -16.96 -11.58 18.00
N CYS A 126 -16.45 -11.15 19.16
CA CYS A 126 -15.48 -11.92 19.95
C CYS A 126 -15.72 -11.71 21.46
N TRP A 127 -15.20 -12.63 22.29
CA TRP A 127 -15.34 -12.61 23.75
C TRP A 127 -14.06 -12.20 24.47
N TRP A 128 -12.98 -12.07 23.74
CA TRP A 128 -11.65 -11.67 24.24
C TRP A 128 -10.79 -11.16 23.10
N ILE A 129 -9.74 -10.44 23.48
CA ILE A 129 -8.60 -10.10 22.63
C ILE A 129 -7.39 -10.87 23.14
N ALA A 130 -6.55 -11.36 22.24
CA ALA A 130 -5.21 -11.82 22.58
C ALA A 130 -4.19 -11.14 21.66
N ALA A 131 -3.11 -10.64 22.26
CA ALA A 131 -1.94 -10.17 21.53
C ALA A 131 -0.85 -11.24 21.64
N ASP A 132 -0.31 -11.70 20.51
CA ASP A 132 0.71 -12.74 20.43
C ASP A 132 2.08 -12.10 20.13
N PHE A 133 3.03 -12.32 21.01
CA PHE A 133 4.40 -11.82 20.90
C PHE A 133 5.36 -13.00 20.76
N ASP A 134 6.16 -12.97 19.69
CA ASP A 134 7.14 -14.00 19.34
C ASP A 134 8.56 -13.44 19.31
N LYS A 135 9.56 -14.33 19.14
CA LYS A 135 10.99 -14.04 19.05
C LYS A 135 11.62 -13.69 20.41
N GLU A 136 12.89 -13.27 20.37
CA GLU A 136 13.70 -13.04 21.56
C GLU A 136 13.14 -11.97 22.52
N ALA A 137 12.46 -10.95 21.98
CA ALA A 137 11.93 -9.83 22.74
C ALA A 137 10.48 -10.04 23.20
N ALA A 138 9.87 -11.19 22.94
CA ALA A 138 8.43 -11.44 23.15
C ALA A 138 7.92 -11.06 24.55
N MET A 139 8.64 -11.45 25.59
CA MET A 139 8.25 -11.14 26.97
C MET A 139 8.32 -9.64 27.26
N LEU A 140 9.35 -8.95 26.75
CA LEU A 140 9.49 -7.50 26.94
C LEU A 140 8.37 -6.75 26.20
N ASP A 141 8.01 -7.18 24.99
CA ASP A 141 6.95 -6.59 24.20
C ASP A 141 5.58 -6.83 24.86
N ALA A 142 5.35 -8.03 25.38
CA ALA A 142 4.16 -8.37 26.15
C ALA A 142 4.03 -7.52 27.43
N LEU A 143 5.12 -7.33 28.17
CA LEU A 143 5.12 -6.46 29.36
C LEU A 143 4.89 -4.99 29.03
N ALA A 144 5.39 -4.50 27.90
CA ALA A 144 5.08 -3.15 27.41
C ALA A 144 3.57 -3.01 27.11
N TYR A 145 2.98 -4.02 26.47
CA TYR A 145 1.55 -4.06 26.20
C TYR A 145 0.71 -4.13 27.49
N MET A 146 1.11 -4.98 28.46
CA MET A 146 0.50 -5.04 29.79
C MET A 146 0.56 -3.68 30.50
N LYS A 147 1.70 -2.99 30.42
CA LYS A 147 1.87 -1.66 31.02
C LYS A 147 0.97 -0.63 30.33
N ALA A 148 0.86 -0.70 29.01
CA ALA A 148 -0.09 0.14 28.27
C ALA A 148 -1.54 -0.14 28.70
N ALA A 149 -1.96 -1.40 28.77
CA ALA A 149 -3.31 -1.77 29.22
C ALA A 149 -3.60 -1.25 30.64
N ARG A 150 -2.65 -1.43 31.56
CA ARG A 150 -2.79 -0.95 32.96
C ARG A 150 -2.96 0.57 33.06
N SER A 151 -2.28 1.35 32.21
CA SER A 151 -2.40 2.83 32.25
C SER A 151 -3.80 3.34 31.90
N TYR A 152 -4.61 2.51 31.28
CA TYR A 152 -6.02 2.79 30.98
C TYR A 152 -7.00 1.97 31.85
N GLY A 153 -6.50 1.35 32.92
CA GLY A 153 -7.34 0.54 33.82
C GLY A 153 -7.88 -0.76 33.18
N ILE A 154 -7.24 -1.26 32.14
CA ILE A 154 -7.67 -2.44 31.40
C ILE A 154 -7.06 -3.69 32.08
N PRO A 155 -7.88 -4.61 32.59
CA PRO A 155 -7.40 -5.88 33.12
C PRO A 155 -6.88 -6.76 32.00
N ALA A 156 -5.64 -7.21 32.14
CA ALA A 156 -4.98 -8.06 31.15
C ALA A 156 -4.18 -9.16 31.84
N ALA A 157 -4.12 -10.33 31.22
CA ALA A 157 -3.44 -11.54 31.74
C ALA A 157 -2.28 -11.93 30.83
N LEU A 158 -1.11 -12.15 31.43
CA LEU A 158 0.11 -12.56 30.74
C LEU A 158 0.27 -14.09 30.76
N GLU A 159 0.40 -14.70 29.61
CA GLU A 159 0.61 -16.14 29.41
C GLU A 159 1.94 -16.41 28.70
N VAL A 160 2.65 -17.44 29.12
CA VAL A 160 3.77 -18.00 28.33
C VAL A 160 3.21 -18.88 27.23
N SER A 161 3.59 -18.62 25.99
CA SER A 161 3.14 -19.41 24.85
C SER A 161 3.59 -20.88 24.93
N GLN A 162 2.98 -21.72 24.10
CA GLN A 162 3.31 -23.16 24.06
C GLN A 162 4.78 -23.48 23.74
N SER A 163 5.47 -22.55 23.06
CA SER A 163 6.89 -22.71 22.69
C SER A 163 7.85 -22.42 23.85
N GLY A 164 7.37 -21.74 24.89
CA GLY A 164 8.17 -21.25 26.00
C GLY A 164 9.01 -20.01 25.64
N ARG A 165 8.97 -19.55 24.38
CA ARG A 165 9.74 -18.40 23.86
C ARG A 165 8.89 -17.19 23.52
N GLY A 166 7.58 -17.38 23.35
CA GLY A 166 6.61 -16.35 23.10
C GLY A 166 5.77 -16.04 24.32
N ALA A 167 4.96 -14.99 24.25
CA ALA A 167 4.01 -14.59 25.27
C ALA A 167 2.69 -14.15 24.62
N HIS A 168 1.58 -14.45 25.29
CA HIS A 168 0.27 -13.94 24.93
C HIS A 168 -0.24 -13.00 26.02
N VAL A 169 -0.92 -11.93 25.62
CA VAL A 169 -1.61 -11.04 26.55
C VAL A 169 -3.10 -11.07 26.23
N TRP A 170 -3.90 -11.48 27.22
CA TRP A 170 -5.35 -11.70 27.12
C TRP A 170 -6.12 -10.58 27.79
N ILE A 171 -7.21 -10.11 27.15
CA ILE A 171 -8.20 -9.18 27.72
C ILE A 171 -9.58 -9.77 27.47
N PHE A 172 -10.37 -9.95 28.53
CA PHE A 172 -11.65 -10.64 28.48
C PHE A 172 -12.83 -9.69 28.56
N PHE A 173 -13.92 -10.07 27.88
CA PHE A 173 -15.18 -9.32 27.85
C PHE A 173 -16.30 -10.04 28.61
N ALA A 174 -17.19 -9.29 29.24
CA ALA A 174 -18.37 -9.83 29.92
C ALA A 174 -19.44 -10.30 28.92
N HIS A 175 -19.46 -9.71 27.74
CA HIS A 175 -20.39 -10.01 26.64
C HIS A 175 -19.65 -10.04 25.32
N ALA A 176 -20.26 -10.61 24.27
CA ALA A 176 -19.73 -10.55 22.93
C ALA A 176 -19.60 -9.10 22.46
N ILE A 177 -18.44 -8.75 21.91
CA ILE A 177 -18.11 -7.40 21.42
C ILE A 177 -17.83 -7.50 19.92
N SER A 178 -18.25 -6.49 19.13
CA SER A 178 -17.85 -6.39 17.72
C SER A 178 -16.33 -6.48 17.58
N ALA A 179 -15.85 -7.36 16.73
CA ALA A 179 -14.42 -7.58 16.52
C ALA A 179 -13.71 -6.30 16.06
N SER A 180 -14.36 -5.43 15.29
CA SER A 180 -13.80 -4.15 14.86
C SER A 180 -13.53 -3.22 16.04
N VAL A 181 -14.45 -3.12 17.00
CA VAL A 181 -14.29 -2.30 18.23
C VAL A 181 -13.22 -2.89 19.14
N ALA A 182 -13.26 -4.21 19.37
CA ALA A 182 -12.25 -4.91 20.16
C ALA A 182 -10.84 -4.72 19.58
N ARG A 183 -10.70 -4.85 18.27
CA ARG A 183 -9.42 -4.66 17.57
C ARG A 183 -8.94 -3.20 17.57
N SER A 184 -9.84 -2.22 17.55
CA SER A 184 -9.48 -0.81 17.71
C SER A 184 -8.79 -0.61 19.06
N VAL A 185 -9.38 -1.11 20.15
CA VAL A 185 -8.76 -1.07 21.49
C VAL A 185 -7.40 -1.77 21.50
N ALA A 186 -7.31 -3.00 20.96
CA ALA A 186 -6.07 -3.76 20.92
C ALA A 186 -4.97 -3.05 20.12
N THR A 187 -5.32 -2.46 18.97
CA THR A 187 -4.40 -1.72 18.09
C THR A 187 -3.89 -0.44 18.76
N SER A 188 -4.77 0.29 19.45
CA SER A 188 -4.39 1.51 20.18
C SER A 188 -3.48 1.20 21.36
N LEU A 189 -3.76 0.13 22.11
CA LEU A 189 -2.86 -0.34 23.18
C LEU A 189 -1.48 -0.76 22.63
N LEU A 190 -1.45 -1.35 21.46
CA LEU A 190 -0.19 -1.71 20.82
C LEU A 190 0.59 -0.46 20.41
N GLY A 191 -0.09 0.60 19.92
CA GLY A 191 0.51 1.91 19.67
C GLY A 191 1.15 2.51 20.93
N GLU A 192 0.50 2.41 22.09
CA GLU A 192 1.07 2.81 23.39
C GLU A 192 2.28 1.95 23.78
N ALA A 193 2.20 0.63 23.59
CA ALA A 193 3.32 -0.27 23.85
C ALA A 193 4.55 0.09 23.00
N PHE A 194 4.34 0.45 21.72
CA PHE A 194 5.41 0.96 20.86
C PHE A 194 6.08 2.21 21.40
N ARG A 195 5.31 3.17 21.97
CA ARG A 195 5.88 4.37 22.58
C ARG A 195 6.70 4.07 23.83
N LEU A 196 6.30 3.05 24.58
CA LEU A 196 7.05 2.56 25.74
C LEU A 196 8.34 1.83 25.34
N ARG A 197 8.29 1.12 24.19
CA ARG A 197 9.34 0.25 23.73
C ARG A 197 9.52 0.35 22.20
N GLY A 198 10.25 1.36 21.74
CA GLY A 198 10.47 1.66 20.30
C GLY A 198 11.12 0.54 19.50
N SER A 199 11.81 -0.42 20.16
CA SER A 199 12.42 -1.58 19.50
C SER A 199 11.42 -2.64 19.02
N MET A 200 10.13 -2.53 19.35
CA MET A 200 9.10 -3.44 18.84
C MET A 200 9.03 -3.39 17.30
N HIS A 201 8.71 -4.54 16.70
CA HIS A 201 8.53 -4.63 15.25
C HIS A 201 7.08 -4.42 14.84
N LEU A 202 6.82 -3.62 13.80
CA LEU A 202 5.45 -3.28 13.36
C LEU A 202 4.60 -4.50 12.94
N SER A 203 5.22 -5.65 12.62
CA SER A 203 4.48 -6.89 12.39
C SER A 203 3.66 -7.36 13.60
N SER A 204 3.91 -6.83 14.79
CA SER A 204 3.07 -7.09 15.97
C SER A 204 1.63 -6.65 15.78
N TYR A 205 1.34 -5.68 14.91
CA TYR A 205 -0.03 -5.31 14.55
C TYR A 205 -0.81 -6.42 13.83
N ASP A 206 -0.11 -7.34 13.17
CA ASP A 206 -0.72 -8.47 12.47
C ASP A 206 -0.96 -9.68 13.40
N ARG A 207 -0.48 -9.60 14.66
CA ARG A 207 -0.54 -10.67 15.67
C ARG A 207 -1.58 -10.38 16.75
N LEU A 208 -2.62 -9.66 16.43
CA LEU A 208 -3.77 -9.45 17.30
C LEU A 208 -4.89 -10.43 16.93
N PHE A 209 -5.50 -11.06 17.94
CA PHE A 209 -6.62 -11.97 17.77
C PHE A 209 -7.89 -11.39 18.43
N PRO A 210 -9.02 -11.37 17.69
CA PRO A 210 -9.19 -11.75 16.29
C PRO A 210 -8.33 -10.92 15.35
N SER A 211 -7.81 -11.56 14.28
CA SER A 211 -6.94 -10.87 13.29
C SER A 211 -7.71 -10.06 12.25
N GLN A 212 -9.03 -10.24 12.17
CA GLN A 212 -9.92 -9.60 11.20
C GLN A 212 -11.13 -8.97 11.90
N ASP A 213 -11.70 -7.93 11.30
CA ASP A 213 -12.88 -7.24 11.81
C ASP A 213 -14.18 -7.97 11.46
N VAL A 214 -14.13 -8.81 10.41
CA VAL A 214 -15.30 -9.51 9.87
C VAL A 214 -14.98 -10.96 9.55
N HIS A 215 -15.93 -11.85 9.76
CA HIS A 215 -15.85 -13.25 9.34
C HIS A 215 -16.00 -13.36 7.82
N THR A 216 -15.16 -14.21 7.19
CA THR A 216 -15.11 -14.31 5.73
C THR A 216 -16.28 -15.05 5.10
N GLY A 217 -17.13 -15.73 5.91
CA GLY A 217 -18.17 -16.62 5.45
C GLY A 217 -17.67 -17.93 4.81
N ARG A 218 -16.33 -18.07 4.65
CA ARG A 218 -15.68 -19.26 4.07
C ARG A 218 -14.45 -19.61 4.90
N GLY A 219 -14.37 -20.83 5.42
CA GLY A 219 -13.26 -21.29 6.27
C GLY A 219 -13.42 -20.90 7.73
N VAL A 220 -12.37 -21.07 8.52
CA VAL A 220 -12.42 -21.03 10.00
C VAL A 220 -11.77 -19.78 10.62
N GLY A 221 -11.06 -18.97 9.84
CA GLY A 221 -10.34 -17.82 10.36
C GLY A 221 -8.97 -18.17 10.99
N ASN A 222 -8.39 -17.19 11.69
CA ASN A 222 -7.13 -17.36 12.41
C ASN A 222 -7.37 -17.92 13.81
N LEU A 223 -6.43 -18.76 14.27
CA LEU A 223 -6.51 -19.40 15.59
C LEU A 223 -5.35 -18.96 16.50
N ILE A 224 -5.57 -19.06 17.79
CA ILE A 224 -4.52 -19.01 18.82
C ILE A 224 -4.52 -20.31 19.62
N ALA A 225 -3.36 -20.74 20.10
CA ALA A 225 -3.25 -21.92 20.98
C ALA A 225 -4.02 -21.67 22.28
N ALA A 226 -4.83 -22.64 22.70
CA ALA A 226 -5.53 -22.55 23.98
C ALA A 226 -4.52 -22.68 25.16
N PRO A 227 -4.64 -21.83 26.21
CA PRO A 227 -3.79 -21.91 27.37
C PRO A 227 -4.15 -23.11 28.29
N MET A 228 -3.36 -23.32 29.33
CA MET A 228 -3.62 -24.32 30.38
C MET A 228 -3.58 -25.77 29.90
N ASN A 229 -2.90 -26.09 28.79
CA ASN A 229 -2.74 -27.48 28.35
C ASN A 229 -2.03 -28.36 29.39
N GLY A 230 -2.63 -29.47 29.77
CA GLY A 230 -2.16 -30.31 30.89
C GLY A 230 -0.74 -30.82 30.76
N LYS A 231 -0.31 -31.21 29.57
CA LYS A 231 1.04 -31.65 29.27
C LYS A 231 2.05 -30.50 29.27
N ARG A 232 1.68 -29.37 28.68
CA ARG A 232 2.56 -28.20 28.54
C ARG A 232 2.76 -27.47 29.87
N ARG A 233 1.74 -27.41 30.74
CA ARG A 233 1.87 -26.84 32.10
C ARG A 233 2.95 -27.48 32.94
N GLN A 234 3.17 -28.79 32.78
CA GLN A 234 4.23 -29.53 33.51
C GLN A 234 5.63 -29.00 33.14
N HIS A 235 5.76 -28.34 31.99
CA HIS A 235 7.01 -27.74 31.48
C HIS A 235 7.05 -26.23 31.68
N GLY A 236 6.11 -25.63 32.41
CA GLY A 236 6.05 -24.20 32.66
C GLY A 236 5.59 -23.36 31.44
N THR A 237 4.94 -23.98 30.43
CA THR A 237 4.38 -23.30 29.28
C THR A 237 2.86 -23.40 29.26
N THR A 238 2.19 -22.50 28.53
CA THR A 238 0.72 -22.32 28.54
C THR A 238 0.16 -21.95 29.90
N VAL A 239 0.94 -21.28 30.73
CA VAL A 239 0.60 -20.85 32.09
C VAL A 239 0.62 -19.35 32.23
N PHE A 240 -0.18 -18.80 33.11
CA PHE A 240 -0.26 -17.39 33.40
C PHE A 240 0.78 -16.97 34.43
N LEU A 241 1.42 -15.83 34.19
CA LEU A 241 2.49 -15.29 35.01
C LEU A 241 2.02 -14.06 35.78
N ASP A 242 2.56 -13.87 36.96
CA ASP A 242 2.55 -12.61 37.65
C ASP A 242 3.49 -11.62 36.93
N PRO A 243 3.00 -10.50 36.34
CA PRO A 243 3.84 -9.57 35.61
C PRO A 243 4.92 -8.89 36.47
N ALA A 244 4.78 -8.91 37.80
CA ALA A 244 5.76 -8.33 38.72
C ALA A 244 6.93 -9.28 38.99
N THR A 245 6.66 -10.58 39.12
CA THR A 245 7.69 -11.59 39.45
C THR A 245 8.15 -12.36 38.22
N LEU A 246 7.32 -12.42 37.19
CA LEU A 246 7.43 -13.30 36.01
C LEU A 246 7.45 -14.78 36.38
N GLU A 247 6.91 -15.12 37.54
CA GLU A 247 6.71 -16.50 37.96
C GLU A 247 5.27 -16.95 37.69
N PRO A 248 5.01 -18.21 37.39
CA PRO A 248 3.66 -18.73 37.28
C PRO A 248 2.88 -18.56 38.59
N TYR A 249 1.62 -18.15 38.50
CA TYR A 249 0.74 -18.15 39.65
C TYR A 249 0.64 -19.58 40.22
N GLU A 250 0.73 -19.74 41.54
CA GLU A 250 0.62 -21.06 42.23
C GLU A 250 -0.73 -21.70 41.90
N ASP A 251 -1.82 -20.97 42.07
CA ASP A 251 -3.16 -21.40 41.67
C ASP A 251 -3.62 -20.61 40.43
N GLN A 252 -3.39 -21.21 39.27
CA GLN A 252 -3.78 -20.67 37.96
C GLN A 252 -5.30 -20.43 37.85
N TRP A 253 -6.10 -21.28 38.47
CA TRP A 253 -7.57 -21.22 38.43
C TRP A 253 -8.10 -20.09 39.30
N ALA A 254 -7.56 -19.96 40.50
CA ALA A 254 -7.89 -18.83 41.37
C ALA A 254 -7.54 -17.50 40.71
N TYR A 255 -6.35 -17.41 40.09
CA TYR A 255 -5.95 -16.22 39.34
C TYR A 255 -6.93 -15.91 38.20
N LEU A 256 -7.21 -16.86 37.29
CA LEU A 256 -8.11 -16.68 36.17
C LEU A 256 -9.54 -16.29 36.62
N SER A 257 -10.01 -16.88 37.75
CA SER A 257 -11.32 -16.54 38.32
C SER A 257 -11.40 -15.11 38.87
N SER A 258 -10.26 -14.54 39.25
CA SER A 258 -10.18 -13.17 39.79
C SER A 258 -10.08 -12.09 38.68
N ILE A 259 -9.85 -12.47 37.41
CA ILE A 259 -9.70 -11.49 36.33
C ILE A 259 -11.03 -10.81 36.03
N ALA A 260 -11.02 -9.50 36.12
CA ALA A 260 -12.17 -8.69 35.72
C ALA A 260 -12.39 -8.74 34.21
N ARG A 261 -13.67 -8.76 33.80
CA ARG A 261 -14.07 -8.75 32.39
C ARG A 261 -14.65 -7.38 32.05
N LEU A 262 -14.21 -6.79 30.94
CA LEU A 262 -14.71 -5.49 30.50
C LEU A 262 -16.16 -5.60 30.04
N SER A 263 -17.01 -4.66 30.48
CA SER A 263 -18.37 -4.54 29.96
C SER A 263 -18.37 -3.96 28.54
N THR A 264 -19.43 -4.15 27.80
CA THR A 264 -19.61 -3.52 26.45
C THR A 264 -19.48 -2.00 26.51
N LYS A 265 -19.99 -1.38 27.59
CA LYS A 265 -19.91 0.07 27.82
C LYS A 265 -18.46 0.52 27.99
N ASP A 266 -17.67 -0.23 28.76
CA ASP A 266 -16.25 0.09 29.01
C ASP A 266 -15.44 -0.05 27.72
N VAL A 267 -15.64 -1.11 26.93
CA VAL A 267 -14.93 -1.31 25.67
C VAL A 267 -15.24 -0.19 24.67
N ILE A 268 -16.50 0.24 24.55
CA ILE A 268 -16.89 1.36 23.67
C ILE A 268 -16.28 2.68 24.17
N ALA A 269 -16.25 2.90 25.48
CA ALA A 269 -15.62 4.10 26.06
C ALA A 269 -14.11 4.11 25.80
N LEU A 270 -13.42 2.97 26.00
CA LEU A 270 -12.01 2.80 25.73
C LEU A 270 -11.68 3.00 24.25
N ALA A 271 -12.48 2.46 23.31
CA ALA A 271 -12.29 2.66 21.90
C ALA A 271 -12.37 4.13 21.44
N ARG A 272 -13.09 4.98 22.21
CA ARG A 272 -13.16 6.43 21.97
C ARG A 272 -12.04 7.21 22.65
N GLN A 273 -11.56 6.72 23.79
CA GLN A 273 -10.54 7.38 24.61
C GLN A 273 -9.12 7.10 24.13
N LEU A 274 -8.87 5.85 23.69
CA LEU A 274 -7.55 5.42 23.25
C LEU A 274 -7.19 6.09 21.92
N PRO A 275 -5.99 6.65 21.78
CA PRO A 275 -5.55 7.26 20.52
C PRO A 275 -5.27 6.19 19.48
N ASP A 276 -5.81 6.35 18.28
CA ASP A 276 -5.39 5.53 17.13
C ASP A 276 -3.91 5.77 16.80
N PRO A 277 -3.13 4.73 16.49
CA PRO A 277 -1.78 4.90 16.01
C PRO A 277 -1.77 5.74 14.75
N GLN A 278 -1.08 6.86 14.78
CA GLN A 278 -0.85 7.67 13.60
C GLN A 278 0.19 6.99 12.72
N ILE A 279 -0.05 6.95 11.41
CA ILE A 279 0.81 6.26 10.42
C ILE A 279 1.11 7.22 9.26
N GLY A 280 2.34 7.13 8.73
CA GLY A 280 2.78 7.87 7.57
C GLY A 280 2.91 9.38 7.84
N HIS A 281 2.57 10.17 6.85
CA HIS A 281 2.68 11.64 6.90
C HIS A 281 1.82 12.33 7.98
N ASN A 282 0.92 11.59 8.63
CA ASN A 282 0.14 12.10 9.78
C ASN A 282 0.95 12.13 11.09
N VAL A 283 2.11 11.46 11.14
CA VAL A 283 3.00 11.44 12.30
C VAL A 283 3.89 12.70 12.27
N ARG A 284 3.34 13.83 12.71
CA ARG A 284 4.06 15.12 12.67
C ARG A 284 4.59 15.59 14.02
N ARG A 285 4.16 14.95 15.10
CA ARG A 285 4.55 15.34 16.48
C ARG A 285 4.87 14.11 17.31
N LEU A 286 5.88 14.25 18.17
CA LEU A 286 6.20 13.23 19.14
C LEU A 286 5.08 13.13 20.19
N GLN A 287 4.47 11.94 20.25
CA GLN A 287 3.50 11.62 21.30
C GLN A 287 4.20 10.78 22.37
N LEU A 288 4.30 11.33 23.57
CA LEU A 288 4.80 10.60 24.73
C LEU A 288 3.71 9.67 25.28
N PRO A 289 4.08 8.47 25.79
CA PRO A 289 3.11 7.56 26.40
C PRO A 289 2.45 8.19 27.63
N THR A 290 1.16 7.91 27.78
CA THR A 290 0.33 8.44 28.88
C THR A 290 0.77 7.92 30.27
N SER A 291 1.40 6.75 30.31
CA SER A 291 1.74 6.03 31.55
C SER A 291 3.08 6.38 32.18
N SER A 292 3.82 7.39 31.69
CA SER A 292 5.24 7.49 32.04
C SER A 292 5.67 8.83 32.61
N ARG A 293 6.06 8.80 33.87
CA ARG A 293 6.86 9.86 34.49
C ARG A 293 8.37 9.77 34.13
N ILE A 294 8.85 8.66 33.56
CA ILE A 294 10.27 8.41 33.27
C ILE A 294 10.41 7.61 31.96
N ILE A 295 10.10 8.23 30.82
CA ILE A 295 10.56 7.70 29.51
C ILE A 295 11.77 8.51 29.09
N PRO A 296 12.85 7.85 28.63
CA PRO A 296 13.99 8.55 28.06
C PRO A 296 13.54 9.44 26.91
N ARG A 297 13.75 10.75 27.05
CA ARG A 297 13.55 11.70 25.95
C ARG A 297 14.64 11.48 24.90
N PRO A 298 14.40 11.83 23.63
CA PRO A 298 15.46 11.88 22.64
C PRO A 298 16.56 12.84 23.11
N ALA A 299 17.77 12.66 22.57
CA ALA A 299 18.89 13.57 22.81
C ALA A 299 18.55 14.98 22.29
N ALA A 300 19.13 16.01 22.89
CA ALA A 300 18.98 17.39 22.41
C ALA A 300 19.44 17.56 20.95
N ILE A 301 20.41 16.74 20.51
CA ILE A 301 20.88 16.66 19.15
C ILE A 301 20.78 15.22 18.70
N ILE A 302 19.98 15.00 17.64
CA ILE A 302 19.84 13.70 16.96
C ILE A 302 20.76 13.74 15.75
N ARG A 303 21.67 12.77 15.66
CA ARG A 303 22.63 12.64 14.56
C ARG A 303 22.05 11.78 13.45
N ALA A 304 22.25 12.23 12.23
CA ALA A 304 21.87 11.49 11.04
C ALA A 304 22.98 11.57 9.98
N GLU A 305 23.19 10.47 9.27
CA GLU A 305 24.00 10.42 8.05
C GLU A 305 23.06 10.37 6.83
N PHE A 306 23.27 11.23 5.84
CA PHE A 306 22.47 11.31 4.64
C PHE A 306 23.29 10.92 3.40
N THR A 307 23.06 9.71 2.91
CA THR A 307 23.65 9.18 1.67
C THR A 307 22.54 8.96 0.62
N SER A 308 22.38 7.78 0.08
CA SER A 308 21.17 7.38 -0.69
C SER A 308 19.94 7.26 0.20
N ARG A 309 20.15 7.06 1.48
CA ARG A 309 19.13 6.93 2.54
C ARG A 309 19.58 7.77 3.75
N LEU A 310 18.67 7.96 4.68
CA LEU A 310 18.92 8.70 5.91
C LEU A 310 19.06 7.72 7.07
N THR A 311 20.23 7.63 7.67
CA THR A 311 20.52 6.74 8.81
C THR A 311 20.55 7.54 10.10
N LEU A 312 19.70 7.19 11.06
CA LEU A 312 19.57 7.84 12.37
C LEU A 312 20.26 7.00 13.44
N THR A 313 21.08 7.62 14.27
CA THR A 313 21.72 6.96 15.40
C THR A 313 20.70 6.59 16.48
N ALA A 314 20.48 5.30 16.71
CA ALA A 314 19.45 4.79 17.62
C ALA A 314 19.55 5.31 19.05
N ASN A 315 20.80 5.45 19.56
CA ASN A 315 21.05 5.93 20.91
C ASN A 315 20.59 7.37 21.16
N ASP A 316 20.44 8.19 20.13
CA ASP A 316 19.97 9.58 20.24
C ASP A 316 18.44 9.68 20.28
N LEU A 317 17.71 8.62 19.87
CA LEU A 317 16.27 8.75 19.59
C LEU A 317 15.39 8.55 20.82
N GLY A 318 15.70 7.63 21.71
CA GLY A 318 14.78 7.19 22.76
C GLY A 318 13.54 6.43 22.20
N PRO A 319 12.86 5.65 23.06
CA PRO A 319 11.82 4.70 22.61
C PRO A 319 10.65 5.34 21.86
N ALA A 320 10.14 6.47 22.38
CA ALA A 320 8.98 7.14 21.78
C ALA A 320 9.31 7.73 20.41
N MET A 321 10.53 8.28 20.24
CA MET A 321 10.99 8.80 18.95
C MET A 321 11.23 7.67 17.94
N ILE A 322 11.85 6.56 18.35
CA ILE A 322 12.00 5.36 17.50
C ILE A 322 10.63 4.89 17.00
N SER A 323 9.64 4.79 17.90
CA SER A 323 8.27 4.43 17.54
C SER A 323 7.68 5.41 16.53
N ALA A 324 7.79 6.71 16.78
CA ALA A 324 7.24 7.74 15.90
C ALA A 324 7.88 7.71 14.51
N VAL A 325 9.20 7.54 14.43
CA VAL A 325 9.95 7.41 13.17
C VAL A 325 9.53 6.15 12.39
N LYS A 326 9.42 4.99 13.05
CA LYS A 326 8.94 3.75 12.43
C LYS A 326 7.53 3.91 11.86
N HIS A 327 6.62 4.53 12.61
CA HIS A 327 5.26 4.79 12.14
C HIS A 327 5.22 5.83 11.00
N ALA A 328 6.06 6.87 11.06
CA ALA A 328 6.19 7.85 9.98
C ALA A 328 6.69 7.23 8.67
N ALA A 329 7.61 6.25 8.77
CA ALA A 329 8.14 5.50 7.63
C ALA A 329 7.27 4.28 7.24
N SER A 330 6.00 4.29 7.59
CA SER A 330 5.04 3.22 7.30
C SER A 330 3.81 3.78 6.63
N ILE A 331 3.10 2.95 5.90
CA ILE A 331 1.80 3.27 5.29
C ILE A 331 0.78 2.19 5.62
N ARG A 332 -0.49 2.56 5.68
CA ARG A 332 -1.58 1.60 5.77
C ARG A 332 -1.69 0.85 4.45
N ASN A 333 -1.80 -0.47 4.51
CA ASN A 333 -1.88 -1.30 3.30
C ASN A 333 -3.31 -1.28 2.72
N PRO A 334 -3.54 -0.66 1.55
CA PRO A 334 -4.88 -0.57 0.97
C PRO A 334 -5.46 -1.93 0.58
N GLU A 335 -4.60 -2.91 0.27
CA GLU A 335 -5.03 -4.27 -0.05
C GLU A 335 -5.62 -4.96 1.18
N PHE A 336 -5.05 -4.76 2.36
CA PHE A 336 -5.59 -5.27 3.62
C PHE A 336 -7.03 -4.77 3.84
N ASP A 337 -7.25 -3.46 3.70
CA ASP A 337 -8.56 -2.86 3.87
C ASP A 337 -9.57 -3.30 2.77
N ALA A 338 -9.09 -3.48 1.54
CA ALA A 338 -9.93 -3.97 0.44
C ALA A 338 -10.35 -5.44 0.65
N ARG A 339 -9.44 -6.29 1.12
CA ARG A 339 -9.75 -7.69 1.46
C ARG A 339 -10.75 -7.78 2.62
N GLN A 340 -10.57 -6.97 3.67
CA GLN A 340 -11.54 -6.92 4.79
C GLN A 340 -12.94 -6.51 4.31
N ARG A 341 -13.05 -5.41 3.54
CA ARG A 341 -14.35 -4.96 2.99
C ARG A 341 -15.00 -6.00 2.09
N ALA A 342 -14.19 -6.78 1.36
CA ALA A 342 -14.65 -7.88 0.50
C ALA A 342 -14.86 -9.20 1.27
N ARG A 343 -14.76 -9.21 2.60
CA ARG A 343 -14.82 -10.41 3.46
C ARG A 343 -13.87 -11.52 2.98
N ARG A 344 -12.64 -11.14 2.55
CA ARG A 344 -11.57 -12.07 2.15
C ARG A 344 -10.55 -12.22 3.25
N SER A 345 -9.86 -13.38 3.27
CA SER A 345 -8.78 -13.63 4.23
C SER A 345 -7.65 -12.62 4.08
N THR A 346 -7.12 -12.13 5.21
CA THR A 346 -5.99 -11.20 5.29
C THR A 346 -4.74 -11.83 5.92
N TRP A 347 -4.72 -13.15 6.13
CA TRP A 347 -3.65 -13.85 6.87
C TRP A 347 -2.25 -13.67 6.25
N ASP A 348 -2.18 -13.50 4.93
CA ASP A 348 -0.96 -13.30 4.13
C ASP A 348 -0.74 -11.84 3.70
N THR A 349 -1.55 -10.92 4.23
CA THR A 349 -1.56 -9.51 3.84
C THR A 349 -1.29 -8.65 5.07
N PRO A 350 -0.10 -8.04 5.19
CA PRO A 350 0.23 -7.21 6.34
C PRO A 350 -0.66 -5.97 6.40
N ARG A 351 -1.01 -5.54 7.62
CA ARG A 351 -1.84 -4.34 7.85
C ARG A 351 -1.11 -3.05 7.46
N PHE A 352 0.21 -3.02 7.68
CA PHE A 352 1.06 -1.89 7.34
C PHE A 352 2.22 -2.34 6.45
N LEU A 353 2.58 -1.48 5.52
CA LEU A 353 3.80 -1.59 4.75
C LEU A 353 4.80 -0.58 5.33
N TYR A 354 6.03 -0.98 5.51
CA TYR A 354 7.08 -0.13 6.05
C TYR A 354 8.24 0.02 5.06
N SER A 355 8.81 1.23 5.03
CA SER A 355 9.92 1.59 4.14
C SER A 355 11.22 1.89 4.89
N TYR A 356 11.26 1.66 6.21
CA TYR A 356 12.47 1.72 7.02
C TYR A 356 13.17 0.37 7.08
N ASP A 357 14.47 0.41 7.37
CA ASP A 357 15.28 -0.75 7.78
C ASP A 357 15.95 -0.46 9.12
N GLU A 358 16.50 -1.49 9.76
CA GLU A 358 17.28 -1.39 10.98
C GLU A 358 18.66 -2.02 10.73
N THR A 359 19.72 -1.33 11.14
CA THR A 359 21.09 -1.91 11.11
C THR A 359 21.25 -2.94 12.23
N ALA A 360 22.35 -3.71 12.19
CA ALA A 360 22.70 -4.62 13.27
C ALA A 360 22.89 -3.92 14.62
N ASP A 361 23.29 -2.66 14.61
CA ASP A 361 23.47 -1.82 15.80
C ASP A 361 22.17 -1.15 16.26
N GLY A 362 21.06 -1.35 15.54
CA GLY A 362 19.74 -0.81 15.83
C GLY A 362 19.48 0.59 15.27
N ASP A 363 20.39 1.15 14.48
CA ASP A 363 20.17 2.44 13.81
C ASP A 363 19.04 2.33 12.79
N LEU A 364 18.25 3.39 12.68
CA LEU A 364 17.11 3.44 11.76
C LEU A 364 17.53 4.00 10.41
N VAL A 365 17.24 3.26 9.34
CA VAL A 365 17.55 3.64 7.96
C VAL A 365 16.25 3.98 7.23
N LEU A 366 16.11 5.23 6.81
CA LEU A 366 14.88 5.78 6.21
C LEU A 366 15.09 6.16 4.75
N PRO A 367 14.02 6.13 3.93
CA PRO A 367 14.02 6.74 2.62
C PRO A 367 14.29 8.25 2.70
N ARG A 368 14.98 8.78 1.69
CA ARG A 368 15.38 10.20 1.63
C ARG A 368 14.24 11.21 1.69
N GLY A 369 13.11 10.85 1.11
CA GLY A 369 11.95 11.74 1.04
C GLY A 369 11.28 12.01 2.39
N LEU A 370 11.62 11.24 3.41
CA LEU A 370 11.12 11.46 4.77
C LEU A 370 11.90 12.52 5.56
N HIS A 371 13.00 13.07 5.01
CA HIS A 371 13.83 14.07 5.70
C HIS A 371 13.01 15.28 6.22
N PRO A 372 12.12 15.92 5.44
CA PRO A 372 11.33 17.04 5.96
C PRO A 372 10.41 16.65 7.12
N LEU A 373 9.72 15.51 7.01
CA LEU A 373 8.84 14.99 8.04
C LEU A 373 9.63 14.63 9.31
N LEU A 374 10.82 14.06 9.17
CA LEU A 374 11.72 13.77 10.29
C LEU A 374 12.15 15.06 11.00
N THR A 375 12.47 16.12 10.26
CA THR A 375 12.84 17.41 10.82
C THR A 375 11.70 17.96 11.68
N GLU A 376 10.46 18.00 11.16
CA GLU A 376 9.27 18.42 11.93
C GLU A 376 9.08 17.58 13.21
N LEU A 377 9.27 16.27 13.10
CA LEU A 377 9.11 15.33 14.21
C LEU A 377 10.16 15.57 15.31
N VAL A 378 11.42 15.76 14.93
CA VAL A 378 12.53 16.04 15.85
C VAL A 378 12.33 17.39 16.54
N GLU A 379 11.96 18.42 15.80
CA GLU A 379 11.66 19.76 16.36
C GLU A 379 10.47 19.70 17.32
N SER A 380 9.47 18.88 17.05
CA SER A 380 8.32 18.69 17.95
C SER A 380 8.67 18.08 19.32
N ALA A 381 9.89 17.53 19.43
CA ALA A 381 10.44 16.94 20.64
C ALA A 381 11.43 17.87 21.38
N ASP A 382 11.51 19.14 20.97
CA ASP A 382 12.52 20.10 21.46
C ASP A 382 13.96 19.64 21.21
N SER A 383 14.18 18.86 20.13
CA SER A 383 15.50 18.35 19.70
C SER A 383 15.90 18.98 18.38
N ALA A 384 17.20 18.96 18.06
CA ALA A 384 17.74 19.42 16.78
C ALA A 384 18.27 18.24 15.95
N LEU A 385 17.94 18.21 14.67
CA LEU A 385 18.49 17.22 13.73
C LEU A 385 19.82 17.72 13.16
N ARG A 386 20.92 17.00 13.41
CA ARG A 386 22.23 17.26 12.81
C ARG A 386 22.52 16.24 11.73
N VAL A 387 22.51 16.72 10.49
CA VAL A 387 22.71 15.85 9.30
C VAL A 387 24.13 15.99 8.79
N ASP A 388 24.85 14.86 8.69
CA ASP A 388 26.08 14.73 7.92
C ASP A 388 25.70 14.36 6.47
N ASP A 389 25.66 15.38 5.59
CA ASP A 389 25.21 15.22 4.20
C ASP A 389 26.35 14.74 3.31
N LYS A 390 26.32 13.45 2.96
CA LYS A 390 27.26 12.77 2.06
C LYS A 390 26.66 12.47 0.68
N ARG A 391 25.55 13.12 0.33
CA ARG A 391 24.94 12.94 -0.97
C ARG A 391 25.82 13.49 -2.08
N ILE A 392 25.75 12.87 -3.24
CA ILE A 392 26.55 13.20 -4.42
C ILE A 392 25.94 14.42 -5.11
N THR A 393 26.71 15.50 -5.21
CA THR A 393 26.32 16.72 -5.95
C THR A 393 26.58 16.63 -7.45
N GLY A 394 27.35 15.62 -7.88
CA GLY A 394 27.75 15.43 -9.26
C GLY A 394 28.87 16.37 -9.72
N GLN A 395 29.23 16.24 -10.97
CA GLN A 395 30.20 17.14 -11.62
C GLN A 395 29.45 18.29 -12.30
N HIS A 396 29.99 19.48 -12.21
CA HIS A 396 29.45 20.66 -12.88
C HIS A 396 29.56 20.54 -14.40
N HIS A 397 28.44 20.75 -15.11
CA HIS A 397 28.36 20.78 -16.56
C HIS A 397 27.41 21.89 -17.00
N GLU A 398 27.83 22.69 -17.97
CA GLU A 398 26.97 23.69 -18.55
C GLU A 398 26.05 23.07 -19.60
N PHE A 399 24.75 23.31 -19.46
CA PHE A 399 23.74 22.96 -20.42
C PHE A 399 23.01 24.21 -20.87
N SER A 400 22.50 24.23 -22.11
CA SER A 400 21.70 25.33 -22.62
C SER A 400 20.41 24.78 -23.23
N CYS A 401 19.28 25.15 -22.65
CA CYS A 401 17.96 24.75 -23.13
C CYS A 401 17.44 25.76 -24.19
N ARG A 402 17.29 25.30 -25.43
CA ARG A 402 16.89 26.14 -26.55
C ARG A 402 15.42 26.52 -26.56
N THR A 403 14.61 25.78 -25.79
CA THR A 403 13.15 25.99 -25.80
C THR A 403 12.75 26.87 -24.63
N PRO A 404 12.20 28.06 -24.89
CA PRO A 404 11.76 28.96 -23.83
C PRO A 404 10.57 28.36 -23.09
N LEU A 405 10.53 28.55 -21.76
CA LEU A 405 9.40 28.18 -20.95
C LEU A 405 8.28 29.21 -21.02
N ARG A 406 7.05 28.75 -20.98
CA ARG A 406 5.88 29.58 -20.73
C ARG A 406 5.84 30.07 -19.29
N THR A 407 5.14 31.17 -18.99
CA THR A 407 5.05 31.78 -17.66
C THR A 407 4.67 30.76 -16.56
N VAL A 408 3.68 29.90 -16.80
CA VAL A 408 3.26 28.86 -15.88
C VAL A 408 4.37 27.82 -15.65
N GLN A 409 5.10 27.44 -16.70
CA GLN A 409 6.21 26.50 -16.61
C GLN A 409 7.40 27.10 -15.86
N THR A 410 7.69 28.40 -16.07
CA THR A 410 8.74 29.14 -15.34
C THR A 410 8.43 29.22 -13.86
N SER A 411 7.17 29.52 -13.51
CA SER A 411 6.73 29.54 -12.11
C SER A 411 6.84 28.16 -11.45
N ALA A 412 6.43 27.10 -12.15
CA ALA A 412 6.57 25.73 -11.66
C ALA A 412 8.03 25.33 -11.48
N LEU A 413 8.90 25.63 -12.44
CA LEU A 413 10.33 25.35 -12.34
C LEU A 413 10.96 26.03 -11.13
N ARG A 414 10.64 27.29 -10.87
CA ARG A 414 11.16 28.02 -9.70
C ARG A 414 10.82 27.29 -8.41
N GLN A 415 9.56 26.90 -8.21
CA GLN A 415 9.12 26.18 -7.04
C GLN A 415 9.80 24.80 -6.91
N LEU A 416 9.96 24.05 -8.03
CA LEU A 416 10.63 22.76 -8.04
C LEU A 416 12.12 22.84 -7.60
N LEU A 417 12.77 23.95 -7.93
CA LEU A 417 14.20 24.16 -7.60
C LEU A 417 14.44 24.63 -6.16
N GLU A 418 13.41 25.03 -5.42
CA GLU A 418 13.51 25.44 -4.01
C GLU A 418 13.94 24.28 -3.08
N GLN A 419 13.67 23.03 -3.49
CA GLN A 419 14.00 21.86 -2.73
C GLN A 419 14.99 20.95 -3.49
N ASP A 420 15.74 20.13 -2.74
CA ASP A 420 16.62 19.12 -3.34
C ASP A 420 15.82 17.98 -3.98
N THR A 421 14.61 17.71 -3.48
CA THR A 421 13.71 16.66 -3.96
C THR A 421 12.30 17.23 -4.21
N SER A 422 11.77 17.02 -5.41
CA SER A 422 10.46 17.56 -5.80
C SER A 422 9.75 16.66 -6.81
N VAL A 423 8.42 16.77 -6.88
CA VAL A 423 7.59 16.05 -7.84
C VAL A 423 6.77 17.05 -8.67
N LEU A 424 6.87 16.99 -9.99
CA LEU A 424 6.03 17.73 -10.92
C LEU A 424 4.81 16.90 -11.31
N ILE A 425 3.64 17.38 -10.95
CA ILE A 425 2.35 16.81 -11.34
C ILE A 425 1.77 17.66 -12.45
N ALA A 426 1.79 17.16 -13.67
CA ALA A 426 1.33 17.94 -14.81
C ALA A 426 0.68 17.05 -15.87
N PRO A 427 -0.49 17.41 -16.43
CA PRO A 427 -1.17 16.65 -17.47
C PRO A 427 -0.29 16.40 -18.70
N PRO A 428 -0.62 15.40 -19.53
CA PRO A 428 0.03 15.22 -20.83
C PRO A 428 -0.07 16.48 -21.69
N GLY A 429 1.01 16.83 -22.39
CA GLY A 429 1.04 18.02 -23.25
C GLY A 429 1.40 19.34 -22.57
N THR A 430 1.53 19.39 -21.25
CA THR A 430 1.94 20.59 -20.50
C THR A 430 3.43 20.93 -20.63
N GLY A 431 4.23 20.06 -21.27
CA GLY A 431 5.66 20.27 -21.47
C GLY A 431 6.55 19.80 -20.31
N LYS A 432 6.15 18.75 -19.57
CA LYS A 432 6.97 18.15 -18.49
C LYS A 432 8.44 17.97 -18.89
N THR A 433 8.69 17.45 -20.09
CA THR A 433 10.05 17.19 -20.57
C THR A 433 10.85 18.47 -20.80
N VAL A 434 10.22 19.54 -21.26
CA VAL A 434 10.87 20.85 -21.44
C VAL A 434 11.25 21.42 -20.07
N ILE A 435 10.31 21.39 -19.10
CA ILE A 435 10.59 21.82 -17.72
C ILE A 435 11.77 21.02 -17.14
N ALA A 436 11.80 19.72 -17.36
CA ALA A 436 12.88 18.85 -16.88
C ALA A 436 14.21 19.18 -17.59
N CYS A 437 14.22 19.46 -18.88
CA CYS A 437 15.44 19.91 -19.60
C CYS A 437 15.95 21.26 -19.06
N THR A 438 15.06 22.20 -18.77
CA THR A 438 15.46 23.48 -18.15
C THR A 438 15.90 23.27 -16.69
N ALA A 439 15.35 22.28 -15.96
CA ALA A 439 15.85 21.91 -14.63
C ALA A 439 17.26 21.34 -14.71
N ILE A 440 17.62 20.57 -15.75
CA ILE A 440 19.00 20.09 -16.00
C ILE A 440 19.93 21.28 -16.21
N GLU A 441 19.55 22.24 -17.04
CA GLU A 441 20.29 23.49 -17.24
C GLU A 441 20.50 24.22 -15.91
N SER A 442 19.41 24.44 -15.16
CA SER A 442 19.45 25.20 -13.89
C SER A 442 20.30 24.54 -12.80
N ARG A 443 20.29 23.20 -12.69
CA ARG A 443 21.11 22.47 -11.73
C ARG A 443 22.55 22.34 -12.19
N SER A 444 22.82 22.44 -13.48
CA SER A 444 24.17 22.43 -14.09
C SER A 444 25.08 21.31 -13.57
N THR A 445 24.53 20.10 -13.40
CA THR A 445 25.28 18.96 -12.85
C THR A 445 25.01 17.69 -13.63
N SER A 446 25.91 16.72 -13.51
CA SER A 446 25.74 15.40 -14.12
C SER A 446 24.40 14.79 -13.73
N THR A 447 23.64 14.39 -14.77
CA THR A 447 22.22 14.03 -14.64
C THR A 447 21.93 12.62 -15.16
N LEU A 448 21.09 11.87 -14.44
CA LEU A 448 20.57 10.58 -14.83
C LEU A 448 19.06 10.62 -14.96
N VAL A 449 18.54 10.28 -16.15
CA VAL A 449 17.10 10.16 -16.39
C VAL A 449 16.68 8.69 -16.27
N LEU A 450 15.79 8.39 -15.33
CA LEU A 450 15.27 7.05 -15.08
C LEU A 450 13.90 6.89 -15.76
N VAL A 451 13.77 5.81 -16.53
CA VAL A 451 12.54 5.46 -17.24
C VAL A 451 12.20 3.98 -17.06
N ASP A 452 10.93 3.62 -17.17
CA ASP A 452 10.47 2.24 -16.97
C ASP A 452 10.60 1.36 -18.23
N ARG A 453 10.59 1.97 -19.43
CA ARG A 453 10.57 1.24 -20.71
C ARG A 453 11.39 1.90 -21.81
N LYS A 454 11.76 1.06 -22.81
CA LYS A 454 12.59 1.48 -23.95
C LYS A 454 11.98 2.62 -24.76
N ALA A 455 10.66 2.62 -24.98
CA ALA A 455 9.99 3.65 -25.78
C ALA A 455 10.18 5.05 -25.14
N LEU A 456 10.08 5.16 -23.82
CA LEU A 456 10.37 6.41 -23.09
C LEU A 456 11.85 6.80 -23.20
N ALA A 457 12.77 5.82 -23.12
CA ALA A 457 14.20 6.12 -23.30
C ALA A 457 14.50 6.67 -24.69
N ASP A 458 13.88 6.14 -25.75
CA ASP A 458 14.02 6.64 -27.10
C ASP A 458 13.45 8.06 -27.21
N GLN A 459 12.26 8.33 -26.66
CA GLN A 459 11.65 9.65 -26.61
C GLN A 459 12.51 10.68 -25.85
N TRP A 460 13.03 10.31 -24.69
CA TRP A 460 13.92 11.18 -23.89
C TRP A 460 15.18 11.54 -24.66
N ARG A 461 15.78 10.59 -25.39
CA ARG A 461 16.97 10.84 -26.20
C ARG A 461 16.69 11.89 -27.29
N ASP A 462 15.57 11.75 -27.99
CA ASP A 462 15.17 12.68 -29.05
C ASP A 462 14.89 14.07 -28.46
N ARG A 463 14.23 14.15 -27.30
CA ARG A 463 13.93 15.40 -26.61
C ARG A 463 15.19 16.09 -26.03
N ILE A 464 16.09 15.33 -25.42
CA ILE A 464 17.40 15.87 -24.96
C ILE A 464 18.18 16.42 -26.16
N SER A 465 18.22 15.71 -27.27
CA SER A 465 18.89 16.18 -28.48
C SER A 465 18.26 17.46 -29.02
N SER A 466 16.92 17.56 -29.04
CA SER A 466 16.23 18.75 -29.56
C SER A 466 16.31 19.97 -28.64
N HIS A 467 16.16 19.78 -27.32
CA HIS A 467 16.08 20.89 -26.36
C HIS A 467 17.45 21.33 -25.83
N LEU A 468 18.36 20.37 -25.55
CA LEU A 468 19.69 20.64 -24.96
C LEU A 468 20.85 20.50 -25.97
N SER A 469 20.56 20.08 -27.21
CA SER A 469 21.59 19.77 -28.23
C SER A 469 22.70 18.82 -27.74
N PHE A 470 22.35 17.92 -26.81
CA PHE A 470 23.26 17.00 -26.18
C PHE A 470 23.02 15.56 -26.63
N LYS A 471 24.09 14.81 -26.86
CA LYS A 471 24.03 13.38 -27.19
C LYS A 471 24.20 12.54 -25.94
N CYS A 472 23.10 12.16 -25.32
CA CYS A 472 23.12 11.36 -24.10
C CYS A 472 23.50 9.90 -24.33
N GLY A 473 24.08 9.25 -23.30
CA GLY A 473 24.30 7.82 -23.25
C GLY A 473 23.05 7.07 -22.79
N GLN A 474 23.12 5.73 -22.72
CA GLN A 474 21.99 4.93 -22.27
C GLN A 474 22.43 3.61 -21.64
N ILE A 475 21.74 3.22 -20.56
CA ILE A 475 21.85 1.90 -19.91
C ILE A 475 20.53 1.16 -20.06
N GLY A 476 20.56 0.00 -20.74
CA GLY A 476 19.38 -0.82 -21.00
C GLY A 476 18.74 -0.59 -22.36
N GLY A 477 17.72 -1.39 -22.69
CA GLY A 477 17.06 -1.34 -23.99
C GLY A 477 17.95 -1.71 -25.18
N GLY A 478 18.99 -2.54 -24.96
CA GLY A 478 19.97 -2.93 -25.97
C GLY A 478 21.19 -1.98 -26.08
N ARG A 479 21.35 -1.05 -25.13
CA ARG A 479 22.50 -0.12 -25.07
C ARG A 479 23.15 -0.18 -23.68
N SER A 480 24.47 0.07 -23.61
CA SER A 480 25.23 0.08 -22.36
C SER A 480 26.37 1.10 -22.35
N LYS A 481 26.28 2.15 -23.15
CA LYS A 481 27.30 3.22 -23.22
C LYS A 481 26.79 4.47 -22.52
N THR A 482 27.53 4.89 -21.49
CA THR A 482 27.25 6.11 -20.73
C THR A 482 28.24 7.22 -21.11
N THR A 483 27.84 8.46 -20.90
CA THR A 483 28.69 9.65 -21.00
C THR A 483 29.21 10.07 -19.64
N GLY A 484 28.52 9.70 -18.54
CA GLY A 484 28.77 10.19 -17.20
C GLY A 484 28.32 11.62 -16.94
N ILE A 485 27.75 12.28 -17.96
CA ILE A 485 27.30 13.69 -17.94
C ILE A 485 25.78 13.78 -17.92
N LEU A 486 25.14 13.27 -19.00
CA LEU A 486 23.69 13.18 -19.11
C LEU A 486 23.33 11.85 -19.77
N ASP A 487 22.72 10.99 -19.02
CA ASP A 487 22.46 9.62 -19.45
C ASP A 487 21.02 9.20 -19.10
N ILE A 488 20.54 8.19 -19.81
CA ILE A 488 19.21 7.59 -19.60
C ILE A 488 19.40 6.15 -19.11
N ALA A 489 18.71 5.74 -18.06
CA ALA A 489 18.73 4.36 -17.60
C ALA A 489 17.33 3.77 -17.47
N LEU A 490 17.21 2.50 -17.88
CA LEU A 490 15.98 1.75 -17.70
C LEU A 490 15.94 1.13 -16.29
N LEU A 491 14.92 1.48 -15.51
CA LEU A 491 14.68 0.95 -14.16
C LEU A 491 14.68 -0.59 -14.11
N PRO A 492 14.02 -1.33 -15.04
CA PRO A 492 14.09 -2.79 -15.06
C PRO A 492 15.49 -3.36 -15.33
N THR A 493 16.36 -2.57 -15.97
CA THR A 493 17.77 -2.99 -16.18
C THR A 493 18.60 -2.77 -14.93
N LEU A 494 18.42 -1.63 -14.25
CA LEU A 494 19.11 -1.35 -12.98
C LEU A 494 18.66 -2.31 -11.88
N ALA A 495 17.37 -2.65 -11.82
CA ALA A 495 16.83 -3.57 -10.82
C ALA A 495 17.44 -4.99 -10.86
N ARG A 496 18.06 -5.37 -11.97
CA ARG A 496 18.75 -6.66 -12.14
C ARG A 496 20.25 -6.58 -11.88
N ARG A 497 20.76 -5.43 -11.46
CA ARG A 497 22.18 -5.20 -11.24
C ARG A 497 22.48 -5.06 -9.76
N ASP A 498 23.56 -5.70 -9.32
CA ASP A 498 24.02 -5.63 -7.93
C ASP A 498 24.86 -4.38 -7.64
N ASN A 499 25.40 -3.73 -8.69
CA ASN A 499 26.30 -2.58 -8.59
C ASN A 499 25.63 -1.26 -9.02
N VAL A 500 24.40 -1.00 -8.59
CA VAL A 500 23.69 0.25 -8.91
C VAL A 500 24.41 1.46 -8.38
N GLU A 501 24.98 1.37 -7.19
CA GLU A 501 25.76 2.44 -6.53
C GLU A 501 26.94 2.89 -7.40
N ASP A 502 27.74 1.94 -7.91
CA ASP A 502 28.90 2.24 -8.76
C ASP A 502 28.48 2.89 -10.09
N ILE A 503 27.40 2.36 -10.70
CA ILE A 503 26.88 2.88 -11.95
C ILE A 503 26.39 4.32 -11.79
N THR A 504 25.86 4.67 -10.62
CA THR A 504 25.24 5.97 -10.38
C THR A 504 26.07 6.94 -9.57
N ALA A 505 27.30 6.56 -9.20
CA ALA A 505 28.21 7.32 -8.33
C ALA A 505 28.59 8.74 -8.85
N ASN A 506 28.42 8.99 -10.14
CA ASN A 506 28.81 10.28 -10.75
C ASN A 506 27.66 11.26 -10.92
N TYR A 507 26.41 10.85 -10.70
CA TYR A 507 25.26 11.71 -10.99
C TYR A 507 24.79 12.45 -9.74
N GLY A 508 24.73 13.78 -9.83
CA GLY A 508 24.21 14.66 -8.78
C GLY A 508 22.71 14.94 -8.89
N PHE A 509 22.16 14.79 -10.08
CA PHE A 509 20.74 15.00 -10.35
C PHE A 509 20.10 13.76 -10.96
N VAL A 510 18.95 13.36 -10.43
CA VAL A 510 18.16 12.23 -10.95
C VAL A 510 16.75 12.69 -11.30
N ILE A 511 16.33 12.41 -12.53
CA ILE A 511 14.96 12.64 -13.00
C ILE A 511 14.28 11.29 -13.14
N VAL A 512 13.11 11.13 -12.54
CA VAL A 512 12.31 9.90 -12.62
C VAL A 512 11.04 10.20 -13.42
N ASP A 513 10.98 9.73 -14.66
CA ASP A 513 9.78 9.91 -15.49
C ASP A 513 8.73 8.84 -15.12
N GLU A 514 7.45 9.25 -15.22
CA GLU A 514 6.29 8.46 -14.78
C GLU A 514 6.50 7.86 -13.38
N CYS A 515 6.91 8.71 -12.43
CA CYS A 515 7.35 8.30 -11.09
C CYS A 515 6.26 7.57 -10.28
N HIS A 516 5.01 7.54 -10.73
CA HIS A 516 3.96 6.70 -10.13
C HIS A 516 4.26 5.19 -10.22
N HIS A 517 5.20 4.75 -11.05
CA HIS A 517 5.68 3.37 -11.10
C HIS A 517 6.68 3.02 -9.99
N VAL A 518 7.25 4.00 -9.28
CA VAL A 518 8.30 3.82 -8.25
C VAL A 518 7.85 2.95 -7.07
N ALA A 519 6.58 2.94 -6.73
CA ALA A 519 6.06 2.11 -5.64
C ALA A 519 6.10 0.58 -5.89
N ALA A 520 6.51 0.13 -7.09
CA ALA A 520 6.87 -1.27 -7.29
C ALA A 520 8.16 -1.58 -6.51
N SER A 521 8.17 -2.66 -5.72
CA SER A 521 9.26 -3.00 -4.79
C SER A 521 10.65 -3.02 -5.44
N ALA A 522 10.75 -3.55 -6.67
CA ALA A 522 12.02 -3.59 -7.42
C ALA A 522 12.53 -2.18 -7.78
N PHE A 523 11.65 -1.24 -8.12
CA PHE A 523 12.04 0.13 -8.48
C PHE A 523 12.35 0.95 -7.24
N PHE A 524 11.57 0.77 -6.17
CA PHE A 524 11.86 1.35 -4.87
C PHE A 524 13.27 0.97 -4.39
N GLY A 525 13.65 -0.32 -4.53
CA GLY A 525 14.98 -0.82 -4.20
C GLY A 525 16.10 -0.18 -5.03
N VAL A 526 15.89 0.13 -6.32
CA VAL A 526 16.87 0.84 -7.16
C VAL A 526 17.07 2.27 -6.65
N LEU A 527 15.97 3.01 -6.45
CA LEU A 527 16.06 4.41 -6.03
C LEU A 527 16.73 4.57 -4.67
N SER A 528 16.47 3.66 -3.73
CA SER A 528 17.07 3.69 -2.39
C SER A 528 18.59 3.45 -2.36
N ARG A 529 19.19 3.06 -3.49
CA ARG A 529 20.64 2.84 -3.66
C ARG A 529 21.38 3.99 -4.34
N ILE A 530 20.67 4.98 -4.89
CA ILE A 530 21.25 6.10 -5.63
C ILE A 530 21.48 7.27 -4.67
N ALA A 531 22.72 7.70 -4.49
CA ALA A 531 23.10 8.73 -3.52
C ALA A 531 23.06 10.18 -4.06
N ALA A 532 22.44 10.41 -5.22
CA ALA A 532 22.32 11.74 -5.81
C ALA A 532 21.60 12.73 -4.87
N ARG A 533 22.05 13.98 -4.85
CA ARG A 533 21.47 15.03 -4.01
C ARG A 533 20.13 15.52 -4.55
N TYR A 534 20.06 15.81 -5.87
CA TYR A 534 18.88 16.42 -6.48
C TYR A 534 17.99 15.39 -7.16
N TRP A 535 16.67 15.51 -6.95
CA TRP A 535 15.69 14.58 -7.50
C TRP A 535 14.47 15.33 -8.04
N LEU A 536 14.01 14.90 -9.22
CA LEU A 536 12.78 15.40 -9.84
C LEU A 536 11.93 14.24 -10.32
N GLY A 537 10.79 14.01 -9.68
CA GLY A 537 9.76 13.10 -10.16
C GLY A 537 8.87 13.80 -11.18
N LEU A 538 8.51 13.13 -12.28
CA LEU A 538 7.55 13.60 -13.26
C LEU A 538 6.37 12.65 -13.31
N THR A 539 5.15 13.14 -13.22
CA THR A 539 3.94 12.32 -13.40
C THR A 539 2.78 13.14 -13.93
N ALA A 540 1.89 12.49 -14.65
CA ALA A 540 0.61 13.10 -15.02
C ALA A 540 -0.42 13.03 -13.89
N THR A 541 -0.36 11.97 -13.09
CA THR A 541 -1.25 11.70 -11.96
C THR A 541 -0.46 10.97 -10.88
N PRO A 542 -0.40 11.48 -9.65
CA PRO A 542 0.26 10.78 -8.56
C PRO A 542 -0.58 9.62 -8.04
N GLU A 543 -1.91 9.67 -8.23
CA GLU A 543 -2.82 8.65 -7.71
C GLU A 543 -2.56 7.30 -8.39
N ARG A 544 -2.46 6.25 -7.59
CA ARG A 544 -2.24 4.88 -8.04
C ARG A 544 -3.51 4.03 -7.86
N ARG A 545 -3.64 2.99 -8.70
CA ARG A 545 -4.74 2.02 -8.58
C ARG A 545 -4.70 1.23 -7.26
N ASP A 546 -3.51 0.98 -6.75
CA ASP A 546 -3.27 0.22 -5.53
C ASP A 546 -3.24 1.09 -4.27
N GLY A 547 -3.35 2.45 -4.39
CA GLY A 547 -3.35 3.36 -3.25
C GLY A 547 -2.00 3.48 -2.54
N LEU A 548 -0.89 3.17 -3.24
CA LEU A 548 0.47 3.20 -2.69
C LEU A 548 1.25 4.47 -3.09
N GLU A 549 0.55 5.57 -3.35
CA GLU A 549 1.17 6.85 -3.72
C GLU A 549 2.12 7.40 -2.67
N ASP A 550 1.88 7.15 -1.39
CA ASP A 550 2.76 7.60 -0.30
C ASP A 550 4.19 7.03 -0.43
N LEU A 551 4.37 5.86 -1.03
CA LEU A 551 5.70 5.31 -1.31
C LEU A 551 6.51 6.14 -2.32
N ILE A 552 5.84 6.89 -3.20
CA ILE A 552 6.49 7.84 -4.11
C ILE A 552 7.09 8.97 -3.27
N TYR A 553 6.33 9.50 -2.32
CA TYR A 553 6.75 10.58 -1.44
C TYR A 553 7.83 10.13 -0.46
N HIS A 554 7.85 8.87 -0.02
CA HIS A 554 8.95 8.32 0.77
C HIS A 554 10.29 8.36 0.02
N GLN A 555 10.31 8.25 -1.31
CA GLN A 555 11.52 8.33 -2.11
C GLN A 555 11.84 9.73 -2.66
N LEU A 556 10.81 10.48 -3.10
CA LEU A 556 10.98 11.73 -3.83
C LEU A 556 10.59 12.98 -3.00
N GLY A 557 10.22 12.79 -1.72
CA GLY A 557 9.75 13.88 -0.86
C GLY A 557 8.30 14.27 -1.11
N SER A 558 7.73 14.98 -0.12
CA SER A 558 6.34 15.45 -0.16
C SER A 558 6.16 16.77 -0.93
N HIS A 559 7.26 17.45 -1.29
CA HIS A 559 7.19 18.70 -2.06
C HIS A 559 6.76 18.41 -3.49
N HIS A 560 5.58 18.89 -3.87
CA HIS A 560 5.07 18.72 -5.21
C HIS A 560 4.52 20.03 -5.77
N VAL A 561 4.71 20.22 -7.07
CA VAL A 561 4.19 21.35 -7.84
C VAL A 561 3.20 20.80 -8.85
N ALA A 562 1.96 21.28 -8.81
CA ALA A 562 0.93 20.90 -9.76
C ALA A 562 0.77 22.00 -10.82
N ILE A 563 0.74 21.61 -12.08
CA ILE A 563 0.29 22.48 -13.18
C ILE A 563 -1.11 22.01 -13.54
N ASP A 564 -2.10 22.83 -13.22
CA ASP A 564 -3.47 22.59 -13.64
C ASP A 564 -3.65 22.93 -15.11
N GLN A 565 -4.56 22.23 -15.79
CA GLN A 565 -5.00 22.70 -17.10
C GLN A 565 -5.78 24.02 -16.91
N PRO A 566 -5.55 25.03 -17.77
CA PRO A 566 -6.36 26.24 -17.73
C PRO A 566 -7.83 25.84 -17.85
N SER A 567 -8.66 26.39 -16.96
CA SER A 567 -10.12 26.25 -17.04
C SER A 567 -10.58 26.71 -18.42
N THR A 568 -11.52 25.98 -19.02
CA THR A 568 -12.13 26.29 -20.32
C THR A 568 -12.48 27.80 -20.41
N GLY A 569 -11.78 28.51 -21.24
CA GLY A 569 -12.03 29.96 -21.52
C GLY A 569 -10.90 30.90 -21.14
N GLN A 570 -9.84 30.50 -20.47
CA GLN A 570 -8.64 31.31 -20.26
C GLN A 570 -7.53 30.90 -21.23
N LEU A 571 -7.28 31.73 -22.23
CA LEU A 571 -6.12 31.59 -23.12
C LEU A 571 -4.83 31.77 -22.32
N PRO A 572 -3.76 30.99 -22.60
CA PRO A 572 -2.43 31.30 -22.08
C PRO A 572 -2.02 32.66 -22.63
N VAL A 573 -1.67 33.59 -21.76
CA VAL A 573 -1.29 34.98 -22.10
C VAL A 573 -0.12 35.04 -23.09
N ASP A 574 0.66 33.97 -23.23
CA ASP A 574 1.93 33.93 -23.96
C ASP A 574 1.84 33.34 -25.40
N SER A 575 0.65 32.98 -25.90
CA SER A 575 0.49 32.42 -27.25
C SER A 575 -0.90 32.70 -27.78
N PRO A 576 -1.14 33.91 -28.35
CA PRO A 576 -2.46 34.34 -28.81
C PRO A 576 -3.02 33.50 -29.97
N ASP A 577 -2.17 32.75 -30.68
CA ASP A 577 -2.55 31.95 -31.86
C ASP A 577 -2.91 30.49 -31.56
N LEU A 578 -2.77 30.02 -30.32
CA LEU A 578 -3.10 28.67 -29.95
C LEU A 578 -4.51 28.57 -29.34
N VAL A 579 -5.45 28.03 -30.10
CA VAL A 579 -6.83 27.82 -29.64
C VAL A 579 -6.91 26.57 -28.78
N MET A 580 -7.45 26.67 -27.53
CA MET A 580 -7.82 25.50 -26.72
C MET A 580 -9.09 24.89 -27.32
N PRO A 581 -9.05 23.61 -27.73
CA PRO A 581 -10.23 22.97 -28.32
C PRO A 581 -11.35 22.81 -27.30
N HIS A 582 -12.58 23.09 -27.69
CA HIS A 582 -13.77 22.90 -26.87
C HIS A 582 -14.02 21.40 -26.62
N PRO A 583 -14.13 20.95 -25.38
CA PRO A 583 -14.32 19.52 -25.06
C PRO A 583 -15.76 19.08 -25.30
N VAL A 584 -15.95 18.07 -26.15
CA VAL A 584 -17.25 17.49 -26.50
C VAL A 584 -17.27 16.01 -26.15
N LEU A 585 -18.27 15.54 -25.40
CA LEU A 585 -18.45 14.13 -25.03
C LEU A 585 -19.72 13.57 -25.63
N HIS A 586 -19.58 12.56 -26.48
CA HIS A 586 -20.67 11.73 -26.97
C HIS A 586 -20.66 10.40 -26.21
N LEU A 587 -21.74 10.12 -25.49
CA LEU A 587 -21.92 8.88 -24.78
C LEU A 587 -22.94 8.02 -25.54
N HIS A 588 -22.48 6.86 -26.06
CA HIS A 588 -23.28 5.95 -26.87
C HIS A 588 -23.78 4.77 -26.02
N PRO A 589 -25.10 4.62 -25.77
CA PRO A 589 -25.62 3.39 -25.20
C PRO A 589 -25.45 2.25 -26.20
N THR A 590 -25.13 1.04 -25.71
CA THR A 590 -25.01 -0.16 -26.54
C THR A 590 -26.05 -1.20 -26.18
N GLU A 591 -26.37 -2.07 -27.12
CA GLU A 591 -27.30 -3.19 -26.93
C GLU A 591 -26.61 -4.40 -26.30
N PHE A 592 -25.30 -4.35 -26.04
CA PHE A 592 -24.56 -5.48 -25.50
C PHE A 592 -25.06 -5.92 -24.13
N GLN A 593 -25.42 -7.20 -24.03
CA GLN A 593 -25.81 -7.86 -22.79
C GLN A 593 -25.02 -9.16 -22.63
N TYR A 594 -24.29 -9.29 -21.51
CA TYR A 594 -23.66 -10.55 -21.18
C TYR A 594 -24.69 -11.53 -20.59
N CYS A 595 -24.86 -12.67 -21.27
CA CYS A 595 -25.84 -13.71 -20.89
C CYS A 595 -25.15 -14.99 -20.33
N GLY A 596 -23.85 -14.98 -20.07
CA GLY A 596 -23.14 -16.12 -19.48
C GLY A 596 -23.14 -16.15 -17.96
N ASP A 597 -22.67 -17.26 -17.38
CA ASP A 597 -22.66 -17.52 -15.93
C ASP A 597 -21.33 -17.10 -15.24
N ALA A 598 -20.44 -16.38 -15.91
CA ALA A 598 -19.16 -16.01 -15.33
C ALA A 598 -19.33 -15.07 -14.14
N ASP A 599 -18.81 -15.46 -12.97
CA ASP A 599 -18.72 -14.59 -11.80
C ASP A 599 -17.62 -13.54 -12.01
N PRO A 600 -17.96 -12.24 -12.09
CA PRO A 600 -16.98 -11.16 -12.28
C PRO A 600 -15.91 -11.09 -11.18
N THR A 601 -16.18 -11.68 -10.00
CA THR A 601 -15.28 -11.69 -8.84
C THR A 601 -14.35 -12.88 -8.83
N ALA A 602 -14.66 -13.92 -9.61
CA ALA A 602 -13.82 -15.12 -9.74
C ALA A 602 -12.61 -14.88 -10.68
N PRO A 603 -11.49 -15.57 -10.46
CA PRO A 603 -10.35 -15.51 -11.38
C PRO A 603 -10.76 -15.88 -12.81
N GLY A 604 -10.56 -14.97 -13.77
CA GLY A 604 -10.92 -15.18 -15.16
C GLY A 604 -12.34 -14.75 -15.57
N GLY A 605 -13.27 -14.53 -14.63
CA GLY A 605 -14.66 -14.17 -14.95
C GLY A 605 -14.76 -12.85 -15.74
N MET A 606 -14.05 -11.81 -15.34
CA MET A 606 -14.01 -10.56 -16.11
C MET A 606 -13.40 -10.74 -17.51
N ALA A 607 -12.43 -11.64 -17.67
CA ALA A 607 -11.83 -11.89 -18.99
C ALA A 607 -12.82 -12.59 -19.94
N GLU A 608 -13.69 -13.41 -19.41
CA GLU A 608 -14.76 -14.04 -20.19
C GLU A 608 -15.81 -13.01 -20.64
N ILE A 609 -16.26 -12.14 -19.73
CA ILE A 609 -17.20 -11.06 -20.05
C ILE A 609 -16.62 -10.13 -21.13
N TYR A 610 -15.33 -9.79 -21.04
CA TYR A 610 -14.67 -8.97 -22.06
C TYR A 610 -14.49 -9.70 -23.40
N ARG A 611 -14.27 -11.02 -23.40
CA ARG A 611 -14.26 -11.80 -24.66
C ARG A 611 -15.63 -11.78 -25.35
N ALA A 612 -16.71 -11.93 -24.60
CA ALA A 612 -18.06 -11.80 -25.13
C ALA A 612 -18.34 -10.40 -25.70
N LEU A 613 -17.90 -9.34 -25.01
CA LEU A 613 -18.05 -7.97 -25.49
C LEU A 613 -17.30 -7.72 -26.80
N VAL A 614 -16.10 -8.25 -26.94
CA VAL A 614 -15.27 -8.11 -28.16
C VAL A 614 -15.89 -8.89 -29.34
N ALA A 615 -16.58 -10.01 -29.06
CA ALA A 615 -17.24 -10.85 -30.05
C ALA A 615 -18.63 -10.33 -30.46
N ASP A 616 -19.16 -9.31 -29.79
CA ASP A 616 -20.48 -8.77 -30.11
C ASP A 616 -20.47 -7.96 -31.39
N HIS A 617 -21.16 -8.50 -32.41
CA HIS A 617 -21.20 -7.91 -33.75
C HIS A 617 -22.01 -6.61 -33.81
N ALA A 618 -23.11 -6.50 -33.06
CA ALA A 618 -23.96 -5.32 -33.07
C ALA A 618 -23.21 -4.12 -32.48
N ARG A 619 -22.51 -4.33 -31.36
CA ARG A 619 -21.66 -3.32 -30.76
C ARG A 619 -20.50 -2.90 -31.66
N LEU A 620 -19.88 -3.87 -32.33
CA LEU A 620 -18.79 -3.59 -33.28
C LEU A 620 -19.28 -2.79 -34.47
N ASP A 621 -20.45 -3.12 -35.03
CA ASP A 621 -21.08 -2.41 -36.14
C ASP A 621 -21.44 -0.97 -35.75
N GLN A 622 -21.96 -0.74 -34.56
CA GLN A 622 -22.22 0.58 -34.01
C GLN A 622 -20.93 1.42 -33.95
N ILE A 623 -19.85 0.87 -33.36
CA ILE A 623 -18.57 1.56 -33.27
C ILE A 623 -18.05 1.95 -34.66
N VAL A 624 -18.09 1.02 -35.60
CA VAL A 624 -17.61 1.27 -36.97
C VAL A 624 -18.46 2.32 -37.68
N ALA A 625 -19.77 2.30 -37.53
CA ALA A 625 -20.67 3.30 -38.10
C ALA A 625 -20.41 4.69 -37.57
N ASP A 626 -20.23 4.83 -36.25
CA ASP A 626 -19.91 6.10 -35.60
C ASP A 626 -18.54 6.64 -36.06
N VAL A 627 -17.53 5.77 -36.20
CA VAL A 627 -16.21 6.14 -36.74
C VAL A 627 -16.30 6.61 -38.19
N LEU A 628 -17.09 5.93 -39.04
CA LEU A 628 -17.28 6.31 -40.43
C LEU A 628 -17.97 7.68 -40.54
N THR A 629 -18.99 7.90 -39.72
CA THR A 629 -19.70 9.21 -39.66
C THR A 629 -18.74 10.32 -39.25
N ALA A 630 -17.89 10.11 -38.27
CA ALA A 630 -16.88 11.10 -37.86
C ALA A 630 -15.82 11.29 -38.98
N ALA A 631 -15.45 10.26 -39.71
CA ALA A 631 -14.49 10.37 -40.81
C ALA A 631 -15.03 11.14 -41.99
N GLU A 632 -16.34 11.16 -42.20
CA GLU A 632 -16.99 12.00 -43.27
C GLU A 632 -16.92 13.50 -42.95
N THR A 633 -16.80 13.90 -41.70
CA THR A 633 -16.60 15.30 -41.31
C THR A 633 -15.17 15.79 -41.43
N GLY A 634 -14.23 14.93 -41.87
CA GLY A 634 -12.81 15.28 -41.97
C GLY A 634 -12.06 15.22 -40.63
N ALA A 635 -12.59 14.57 -39.62
CA ALA A 635 -11.97 14.47 -38.31
C ALA A 635 -10.68 13.62 -38.32
N ASN A 636 -9.70 14.03 -37.51
CA ASN A 636 -8.48 13.24 -37.24
C ASN A 636 -8.73 12.29 -36.07
N ILE A 637 -8.98 11.03 -36.38
CA ILE A 637 -9.58 10.05 -35.50
C ILE A 637 -8.54 9.11 -34.90
N LEU A 638 -8.67 8.88 -33.58
CA LEU A 638 -8.00 7.80 -32.87
C LEU A 638 -9.03 6.85 -32.26
N VAL A 639 -9.03 5.61 -32.67
CA VAL A 639 -9.86 4.54 -32.09
C VAL A 639 -9.02 3.69 -31.15
N LEU A 640 -9.39 3.60 -29.88
CA LEU A 640 -8.68 2.84 -28.86
C LEU A 640 -9.42 1.58 -28.42
N THR A 641 -8.71 0.46 -28.46
CA THR A 641 -9.16 -0.80 -27.87
C THR A 641 -8.07 -1.41 -26.98
N THR A 642 -8.43 -2.40 -26.16
CA THR A 642 -7.48 -3.10 -25.29
C THR A 642 -6.96 -4.40 -25.92
N TRP A 643 -7.75 -5.00 -26.82
CA TRP A 643 -7.47 -6.34 -27.35
C TRP A 643 -7.12 -6.30 -28.84
N VAL A 644 -6.15 -7.16 -29.22
CA VAL A 644 -5.67 -7.25 -30.60
C VAL A 644 -6.77 -7.77 -31.54
N ASP A 645 -7.56 -8.75 -31.09
CA ASP A 645 -8.66 -9.29 -31.90
C ASP A 645 -9.72 -8.22 -32.20
N HIS A 646 -10.04 -7.38 -31.21
CA HIS A 646 -10.96 -6.26 -31.42
C HIS A 646 -10.38 -5.20 -32.34
N LEU A 647 -9.06 -4.89 -32.21
CA LEU A 647 -8.34 -3.99 -33.10
C LEU A 647 -8.42 -4.48 -34.56
N ASN A 648 -8.16 -5.78 -34.79
CA ASN A 648 -8.23 -6.36 -36.13
C ASN A 648 -9.66 -6.29 -36.68
N ALA A 649 -10.67 -6.69 -35.88
CA ALA A 649 -12.07 -6.66 -36.32
C ALA A 649 -12.56 -5.24 -36.70
N ILE A 650 -12.20 -4.21 -35.93
CA ILE A 650 -12.50 -2.80 -36.28
C ILE A 650 -11.77 -2.40 -37.57
N THR A 651 -10.48 -2.70 -37.66
CA THR A 651 -9.64 -2.34 -38.81
C THR A 651 -10.15 -2.98 -40.10
N ASP A 652 -10.48 -4.27 -40.09
CA ASP A 652 -10.96 -4.98 -41.27
C ASP A 652 -12.28 -4.43 -41.78
N ARG A 653 -13.22 -4.06 -40.89
CA ARG A 653 -14.50 -3.45 -41.27
C ARG A 653 -14.32 -2.04 -41.86
N LEU A 654 -13.44 -1.21 -41.26
CA LEU A 654 -13.14 0.11 -41.78
C LEU A 654 -12.47 0.05 -43.16
N ARG A 655 -11.57 -0.92 -43.36
CA ARG A 655 -10.93 -1.16 -44.69
C ARG A 655 -11.94 -1.66 -45.72
N THR A 656 -12.85 -2.56 -45.31
CA THR A 656 -13.94 -3.02 -46.18
C THR A 656 -14.84 -1.86 -46.61
N ALA A 657 -15.03 -0.86 -45.75
CA ALA A 657 -15.74 0.39 -46.07
C ALA A 657 -14.89 1.40 -46.89
N GLY A 658 -13.73 0.98 -47.42
CA GLY A 658 -12.87 1.78 -48.27
C GLY A 658 -12.01 2.83 -47.58
N LYS A 659 -11.86 2.76 -46.25
CA LYS A 659 -11.03 3.73 -45.51
C LYS A 659 -9.58 3.25 -45.38
N THR A 660 -8.64 4.21 -45.49
CA THR A 660 -7.21 3.96 -45.19
C THR A 660 -7.00 4.04 -43.69
N VAL A 661 -6.55 2.94 -43.08
CA VAL A 661 -6.40 2.81 -41.62
C VAL A 661 -4.95 2.59 -41.24
N THR A 662 -4.41 3.47 -40.38
CA THR A 662 -3.12 3.28 -39.73
C THR A 662 -3.29 2.47 -38.45
N VAL A 663 -2.61 1.33 -38.36
CA VAL A 663 -2.73 0.43 -37.20
C VAL A 663 -1.53 0.58 -36.27
N LEU A 664 -1.80 0.72 -34.96
CA LEU A 664 -0.78 0.86 -33.92
C LEU A 664 -0.94 -0.23 -32.84
N SER A 665 -0.04 -1.21 -32.81
CA SER A 665 -0.06 -2.31 -31.85
C SER A 665 1.32 -2.66 -31.30
N GLY A 666 1.36 -3.36 -30.16
CA GLY A 666 2.62 -3.73 -29.49
C GLY A 666 3.53 -4.68 -30.27
N GLY A 667 3.01 -5.39 -31.29
CA GLY A 667 3.75 -6.33 -32.11
C GLY A 667 4.51 -5.73 -33.29
N MET A 668 4.41 -4.41 -33.51
CA MET A 668 5.04 -3.73 -34.64
C MET A 668 6.57 -3.71 -34.57
N LYS A 669 7.23 -3.87 -35.71
CA LYS A 669 8.69 -3.73 -35.82
C LYS A 669 9.14 -2.28 -35.57
N ALA A 670 10.30 -2.09 -34.95
CA ALA A 670 10.81 -0.78 -34.58
C ALA A 670 10.96 0.20 -35.79
N ARG A 671 11.24 -0.34 -36.98
CA ARG A 671 11.33 0.44 -38.23
C ARG A 671 9.98 1.00 -38.67
N GLU A 672 8.96 0.15 -38.68
CA GLU A 672 7.57 0.55 -39.01
C GLU A 672 7.05 1.61 -38.04
N ARG A 673 7.29 1.38 -36.73
CA ARG A 673 6.92 2.35 -35.68
C ARG A 673 7.52 3.71 -35.92
N ARG A 674 8.81 3.78 -36.29
CA ARG A 674 9.48 5.04 -36.56
C ARG A 674 8.92 5.72 -37.80
N GLN A 675 8.68 4.97 -38.89
CA GLN A 675 8.07 5.51 -40.11
C GLN A 675 6.69 6.12 -39.85
N ILE A 676 5.84 5.43 -39.10
CA ILE A 676 4.51 5.97 -38.74
C ILE A 676 4.64 7.20 -37.82
N ALA A 677 5.54 7.16 -36.82
CA ALA A 677 5.78 8.31 -35.97
C ALA A 677 6.25 9.53 -36.76
N ASP A 678 7.14 9.37 -37.73
CA ASP A 678 7.62 10.42 -38.61
C ASP A 678 6.50 10.94 -39.54
N GLN A 679 5.64 10.07 -40.07
CA GLN A 679 4.46 10.45 -40.84
C GLN A 679 3.47 11.29 -40.02
N LEU A 680 3.18 10.88 -38.80
CA LEU A 680 2.26 11.57 -37.92
C LEU A 680 2.82 12.89 -37.40
N ALA A 681 4.12 12.99 -37.18
CA ALA A 681 4.78 14.24 -36.77
C ALA A 681 4.80 15.28 -37.89
N ASN A 682 4.85 14.84 -39.15
CA ASN A 682 4.85 15.70 -40.34
C ASN A 682 3.44 15.95 -40.90
N HIS A 683 2.38 15.51 -40.22
CA HIS A 683 1.02 15.71 -40.65
C HIS A 683 0.64 17.20 -40.57
N THR A 684 0.16 17.76 -41.70
CA THR A 684 -0.25 19.15 -41.82
C THR A 684 -1.77 19.25 -41.96
N PRO A 685 -2.39 20.43 -41.71
CA PRO A 685 -3.83 20.62 -41.90
C PRO A 685 -4.34 20.35 -43.32
N ASP A 686 -3.46 20.46 -44.32
CA ASP A 686 -3.78 20.19 -45.72
C ASP A 686 -3.62 18.73 -46.13
N SER A 687 -3.19 17.87 -45.21
CA SER A 687 -3.07 16.43 -45.45
C SER A 687 -4.42 15.75 -45.34
N ASP A 688 -4.57 14.54 -45.92
CA ASP A 688 -5.77 13.70 -45.76
C ASP A 688 -6.02 13.39 -44.28
N PRO A 689 -7.29 13.38 -43.80
CA PRO A 689 -7.63 13.13 -42.42
C PRO A 689 -7.08 11.80 -41.90
N LEU A 690 -6.57 11.82 -40.67
CA LEU A 690 -6.00 10.63 -40.03
C LEU A 690 -7.08 9.73 -39.48
N LEU A 691 -7.00 8.42 -39.79
CA LEU A 691 -7.77 7.37 -39.14
C LEU A 691 -6.82 6.32 -38.56
N ILE A 692 -6.67 6.36 -37.24
CA ILE A 692 -5.74 5.53 -36.48
C ILE A 692 -6.53 4.55 -35.60
N VAL A 693 -6.23 3.25 -35.66
CA VAL A 693 -6.74 2.24 -34.74
C VAL A 693 -5.57 1.69 -33.93
N GLY A 694 -5.67 1.76 -32.60
CA GLY A 694 -4.56 1.37 -31.75
C GLY A 694 -4.94 0.64 -30.47
N THR A 695 -3.98 -0.16 -29.96
CA THR A 695 -4.15 -0.74 -28.63
C THR A 695 -3.79 0.25 -27.53
N SER A 696 -4.54 0.23 -26.44
CA SER A 696 -4.37 1.11 -25.30
C SER A 696 -2.97 1.03 -24.65
N SER A 697 -2.32 -0.14 -24.73
CA SER A 697 -0.94 -0.35 -24.25
C SER A 697 0.12 0.36 -25.11
N PHE A 698 -0.13 0.53 -26.41
CA PHE A 698 0.78 1.20 -27.32
C PHE A 698 0.60 2.73 -27.31
N ILE A 699 -0.65 3.20 -27.30
CA ILE A 699 -0.99 4.61 -27.35
C ILE A 699 -0.81 5.32 -26.02
N GLY A 700 -0.91 4.60 -24.90
CA GLY A 700 -0.87 5.17 -23.54
C GLY A 700 0.40 5.96 -23.24
N GLU A 701 1.53 5.55 -23.79
CA GLU A 701 2.83 6.11 -23.44
C GLU A 701 3.75 6.22 -24.65
N GLY A 702 4.25 7.44 -24.91
CA GLY A 702 5.22 7.70 -25.99
C GLY A 702 4.65 8.02 -27.37
N PHE A 703 3.33 7.92 -27.58
CA PHE A 703 2.68 8.35 -28.83
C PHE A 703 2.36 9.86 -28.79
N ASP A 704 2.71 10.59 -29.83
CA ASP A 704 2.46 12.03 -29.94
C ASP A 704 1.96 12.39 -31.35
N CYS A 705 0.75 12.96 -31.44
CA CYS A 705 0.18 13.47 -32.67
C CYS A 705 -0.77 14.65 -32.35
N PRO A 706 -0.31 15.90 -32.41
CA PRO A 706 -1.11 17.08 -32.08
C PRO A 706 -2.34 17.30 -32.95
N ALA A 707 -2.34 16.77 -34.19
CA ALA A 707 -3.44 16.90 -35.14
C ALA A 707 -4.71 16.14 -34.72
N LEU A 708 -4.63 15.16 -33.85
CA LEU A 708 -5.80 14.37 -33.39
C LEU A 708 -6.82 15.27 -32.68
N ASP A 709 -8.07 15.20 -33.11
CA ASP A 709 -9.19 15.94 -32.54
C ASP A 709 -10.33 15.07 -32.03
N THR A 710 -10.41 13.79 -32.48
CA THR A 710 -11.51 12.87 -32.14
C THR A 710 -10.97 11.55 -31.59
N LEU A 711 -11.50 11.11 -30.45
CA LEU A 711 -11.12 9.88 -29.76
C LEU A 711 -12.33 8.97 -29.59
N PHE A 712 -12.22 7.72 -30.06
CA PHE A 712 -13.18 6.65 -29.80
C PHE A 712 -12.63 5.67 -28.77
N LEU A 713 -13.35 5.50 -27.66
CA LEU A 713 -13.04 4.53 -26.61
C LEU A 713 -13.80 3.22 -26.86
N ALA A 714 -13.35 2.43 -27.84
CA ALA A 714 -14.03 1.20 -28.25
C ALA A 714 -14.06 0.10 -27.20
N ALA A 715 -13.15 0.16 -26.22
CA ALA A 715 -13.10 -0.78 -25.08
C ALA A 715 -13.38 -0.07 -23.75
N PRO A 716 -14.05 -0.73 -22.78
CA PRO A 716 -14.29 -0.15 -21.46
C PRO A 716 -12.99 0.19 -20.74
N ILE A 717 -12.84 1.44 -20.32
CA ILE A 717 -11.73 1.90 -19.49
C ILE A 717 -12.22 2.01 -18.06
N THR A 718 -11.59 1.28 -17.14
CA THR A 718 -11.97 1.28 -15.72
C THR A 718 -11.13 2.22 -14.87
N PHE A 719 -10.03 2.78 -15.41
CA PHE A 719 -9.06 3.53 -14.64
C PHE A 719 -8.92 4.99 -15.11
N LYS A 720 -9.21 5.92 -14.17
CA LYS A 720 -9.21 7.38 -14.37
C LYS A 720 -7.92 7.90 -15.03
N ASN A 721 -6.75 7.43 -14.59
CA ASN A 721 -5.46 7.96 -15.06
C ASN A 721 -5.18 7.62 -16.52
N ARG A 722 -5.55 6.41 -16.97
CA ARG A 722 -5.44 6.05 -18.39
C ARG A 722 -6.36 6.91 -19.26
N LEU A 723 -7.58 7.15 -18.79
CA LEU A 723 -8.52 8.03 -19.47
C LEU A 723 -7.93 9.43 -19.66
N VAL A 724 -7.36 10.03 -18.59
CA VAL A 724 -6.71 11.35 -18.65
C VAL A 724 -5.56 11.36 -19.65
N GLN A 725 -4.76 10.30 -19.71
CA GLN A 725 -3.68 10.19 -20.71
C GLN A 725 -4.20 10.13 -22.14
N TYR A 726 -5.28 9.40 -22.41
CA TYR A 726 -5.85 9.27 -23.75
C TYR A 726 -6.55 10.55 -24.20
N ILE A 727 -7.38 11.12 -23.34
CA ILE A 727 -8.04 12.41 -23.60
C ILE A 727 -7.00 13.51 -23.82
N GLY A 728 -5.93 13.53 -23.03
CA GLY A 728 -4.84 14.48 -23.19
C GLY A 728 -4.12 14.44 -24.55
N ARG A 729 -4.36 13.41 -25.39
CA ARG A 729 -3.88 13.37 -26.77
C ARG A 729 -4.72 14.24 -27.70
N VAL A 730 -6.04 14.25 -27.52
CA VAL A 730 -6.98 15.00 -28.36
C VAL A 730 -7.26 16.41 -27.84
N THR A 731 -6.91 16.73 -26.59
CA THR A 731 -7.10 18.07 -26.02
C THR A 731 -5.90 19.00 -26.21
N ARG A 732 -4.84 18.56 -26.91
CA ARG A 732 -3.67 19.39 -27.15
C ARG A 732 -4.04 20.58 -28.02
N PRO A 733 -3.59 21.79 -27.67
CA PRO A 733 -3.78 22.98 -28.53
C PRO A 733 -3.08 22.80 -29.88
N CYS A 734 -3.76 23.17 -30.97
CA CYS A 734 -3.22 23.21 -32.32
C CYS A 734 -3.91 24.33 -33.07
N HIS A 735 -3.22 24.99 -34.02
CA HIS A 735 -3.74 26.15 -34.74
C HIS A 735 -5.05 25.94 -35.53
N SER A 736 -5.30 24.70 -35.97
CA SER A 736 -6.48 24.34 -36.79
C SER A 736 -7.62 23.66 -36.00
N LYS A 737 -7.49 23.53 -34.68
CA LYS A 737 -8.36 22.64 -33.88
C LYS A 737 -9.30 23.45 -33.00
N THR A 738 -10.60 23.40 -33.30
CA THR A 738 -11.64 24.08 -32.52
C THR A 738 -12.31 23.22 -31.47
N THR A 739 -12.39 21.90 -31.69
CA THR A 739 -13.05 20.95 -30.81
C THR A 739 -12.14 19.76 -30.46
N ALA A 740 -12.35 19.18 -29.30
CA ALA A 740 -11.78 17.90 -28.88
C ALA A 740 -12.94 16.98 -28.53
N THR A 741 -13.20 15.99 -29.38
CA THR A 741 -14.37 15.15 -29.29
C THR A 741 -13.99 13.77 -28.72
N VAL A 742 -14.77 13.27 -27.77
CA VAL A 742 -14.60 11.92 -27.21
C VAL A 742 -15.91 11.15 -27.36
N HIS A 743 -15.83 10.00 -28.01
CA HIS A 743 -16.92 9.03 -28.10
C HIS A 743 -16.64 7.90 -27.13
N ASP A 744 -17.56 7.65 -26.20
CA ASP A 744 -17.49 6.59 -25.18
C ASP A 744 -18.71 5.69 -25.25
N TYR A 745 -18.54 4.39 -25.13
CA TYR A 745 -19.59 3.40 -25.25
C TYR A 745 -20.01 2.89 -23.87
N HIS A 746 -21.31 3.00 -23.57
CA HIS A 746 -21.90 2.61 -22.29
C HIS A 746 -22.74 1.35 -22.42
N ASP A 747 -22.20 0.24 -21.96
CA ASP A 747 -22.80 -1.08 -22.01
C ASP A 747 -23.80 -1.26 -20.84
N GLU A 748 -24.94 -0.57 -20.89
CA GLU A 748 -25.92 -0.43 -19.78
C GLU A 748 -26.48 -1.76 -19.32
N ARG A 749 -26.72 -2.69 -20.27
CA ARG A 749 -27.34 -3.99 -20.01
C ARG A 749 -26.42 -4.99 -19.32
N THR A 750 -25.14 -4.63 -19.11
CA THR A 750 -24.16 -5.42 -18.38
C THR A 750 -23.66 -4.66 -17.14
N PRO A 751 -24.29 -4.82 -15.96
CA PRO A 751 -24.07 -3.95 -14.78
C PRO A 751 -22.62 -3.81 -14.33
N VAL A 752 -21.82 -4.90 -14.42
CA VAL A 752 -20.41 -4.88 -14.04
C VAL A 752 -19.57 -3.95 -14.92
N ILE A 753 -19.87 -3.90 -16.23
CA ILE A 753 -19.19 -3.00 -17.18
C ILE A 753 -19.78 -1.59 -17.05
N ALA A 754 -21.09 -1.44 -16.95
CA ALA A 754 -21.79 -0.17 -16.77
C ALA A 754 -21.26 0.61 -15.57
N SER A 755 -20.95 -0.08 -14.46
CA SER A 755 -20.35 0.53 -13.26
C SER A 755 -19.02 1.25 -13.51
N SER A 756 -18.31 0.91 -14.58
CA SER A 756 -17.03 1.51 -14.94
C SER A 756 -17.15 2.98 -15.31
N LEU A 757 -18.31 3.42 -15.83
CA LEU A 757 -18.58 4.83 -16.16
C LEU A 757 -18.52 5.72 -14.92
N LYS A 758 -19.08 5.26 -13.79
CA LYS A 758 -19.00 6.00 -12.51
C LYS A 758 -17.55 6.20 -12.06
N LYS A 759 -16.66 5.22 -12.33
CA LYS A 759 -15.24 5.26 -11.96
C LYS A 759 -14.43 6.22 -12.85
N ARG A 760 -14.79 6.37 -14.13
CA ARG A 760 -14.09 7.24 -15.08
C ARG A 760 -14.64 8.67 -15.13
N ALA A 761 -15.88 8.91 -14.65
CA ALA A 761 -16.50 10.24 -14.65
C ALA A 761 -15.63 11.36 -14.05
N PRO A 762 -14.92 11.18 -12.90
CA PRO A 762 -14.01 12.19 -12.39
C PRO A 762 -12.85 12.54 -13.35
N GLY A 763 -12.45 11.59 -14.21
CA GLY A 763 -11.41 11.84 -15.24
C GLY A 763 -11.90 12.79 -16.32
N TYR A 764 -13.15 12.65 -16.79
CA TYR A 764 -13.76 13.57 -17.74
C TYR A 764 -13.89 14.98 -17.19
N ILE A 765 -14.42 15.09 -15.96
CA ILE A 765 -14.58 16.41 -15.28
C ILE A 765 -13.23 17.09 -15.10
N LYS A 766 -12.18 16.35 -14.69
CA LYS A 766 -10.81 16.89 -14.53
C LYS A 766 -10.25 17.46 -15.84
N MET A 767 -10.65 16.89 -16.99
CA MET A 767 -10.20 17.30 -18.30
C MET A 767 -11.14 18.34 -18.97
N GLY A 768 -12.10 18.89 -18.22
CA GLY A 768 -13.04 19.92 -18.69
C GLY A 768 -14.22 19.40 -19.50
N PHE A 769 -14.38 18.06 -19.61
CA PHE A 769 -15.53 17.47 -20.30
C PHE A 769 -16.78 17.45 -19.41
N PRO A 770 -17.98 17.40 -20.01
CA PRO A 770 -19.22 17.21 -19.26
C PRO A 770 -19.21 15.96 -18.37
N ASP A 771 -19.93 16.01 -17.24
CA ASP A 771 -20.08 14.84 -16.38
C ASP A 771 -20.96 13.78 -17.09
N PRO A 772 -20.40 12.61 -17.46
CA PRO A 772 -21.14 11.58 -18.19
C PRO A 772 -22.33 11.03 -17.39
N ARG A 773 -22.30 11.14 -16.05
CA ARG A 773 -23.42 10.70 -15.18
C ARG A 773 -24.66 11.57 -15.30
N LYS A 774 -24.53 12.80 -15.84
CA LYS A 774 -25.63 13.73 -16.11
C LYS A 774 -26.18 13.62 -17.52
N ILE A 775 -25.46 12.97 -18.42
CA ILE A 775 -25.86 12.73 -19.83
C ILE A 775 -26.81 11.53 -19.90
N ILE A 776 -26.63 10.54 -19.02
CA ILE A 776 -27.54 9.39 -18.87
C ILE A 776 -28.73 9.86 -18.02
N ARG A 777 -29.82 10.21 -18.66
CA ARG A 777 -31.14 10.39 -18.03
C ARG A 777 -32.20 9.68 -18.84
#